data_d62b86940b0883db838936472950e2f7
#
_entry.id   d62b86940b0883db838936472950e2f7
#
_cell.length_a   1.000
_cell.length_b   1.000
_cell.length_c   1.000
_cell.angle_alpha   90.00
_cell.angle_beta   90.00
_cell.angle_gamma   90.00
#
_symmetry.space_group_name_H-M   'P 1'
#
loop_
_entity.id
_entity.type
_entity.pdbx_description
1 polymer ?
#
loop_
_entity_poly.entity_id
_entity_poly.type
_entity_poly.pdbx_seq_one_letter_code
_entity_poly.pdbx_strand_id
1 'polypeptide(L)'
;VELEQAKKRVEELRAVIEKNNRLYYDQDAPELEDFEYDALTRELKELEAQYPELVTPASPTQHVGGTPSGRFAKVTHAVKMESLLDAFSYDELRDFDRRVRDAGIEPEYVVEIKIDGLSCSLEYENGELVRASTRGDGVVGEDVTANVRAIKKIPKKLKNAPEFLEVRGEVYMPHEAFQHLCAEQELQGAAPFKNPRNAAAGSLRQKDAKITGSRGLSIFVFNVQQVRGKELTTHAESLDYLKSLGLPVSPRYHIVHDIEDAIKEIEQIGQNRSKLDFDMDGAVIKVNDFAQRDRMGSTNKFPRWAIAFKYPPEVKETILRSIEVAVGRTGVLTPTACFDPVFLAGTTVARATLHNEDFIRQFGLCIGDTIQVRKAGDIIPEVIGVVHHPENAEPYRMPTVCPSCGAPVVHLEDEAALRCVNPECPAQSLRNIIHFASRDAMDIDGLGTAVATQLVEKDLVHSAADLYDLTLEQLLTLEKFKEKSATNLLHAIENSKQNNLDKLLFGFGIRNIGDKAAALLAEHFGTLEAIREADIEKISEIDGFGGVMGQSVVEFFAKDGTTDLIHRLADAGVNMTWKGEPKGDKLAGMTLVVTGTLETLSRNEAEALIVKNGGKASGSVSKKTAYVVAGTAAGSKLTKAQALGVPVLTEEEFLAMLRDEPEA
;
A
#
# COMPACT_ATOMS: atom_id res chain seq x y z
N VAL A 1 25.74 -37.01 -13.00
CA VAL A 1 24.53 -36.50 -13.71
C VAL A 1 23.53 -35.95 -12.70
N GLU A 2 23.30 -36.65 -11.58
CA GLU A 2 22.34 -36.19 -10.54
C GLU A 2 22.82 -34.93 -9.83
N LEU A 3 24.12 -34.82 -9.48
CA LEU A 3 24.68 -33.63 -8.80
C LEU A 3 24.63 -32.38 -9.69
N GLU A 4 24.92 -32.50 -10.98
CA GLU A 4 24.84 -31.37 -11.94
C GLU A 4 23.41 -30.89 -12.14
N GLN A 5 22.43 -31.80 -12.14
CA GLN A 5 21.00 -31.45 -12.19
C GLN A 5 20.56 -30.77 -10.89
N ALA A 6 20.98 -31.30 -9.73
CA ALA A 6 20.72 -30.68 -8.43
C ALA A 6 21.32 -29.27 -8.34
N LYS A 7 22.56 -29.08 -8.80
CA LYS A 7 23.22 -27.77 -8.83
C LYS A 7 22.43 -26.76 -9.66
N LYS A 8 22.03 -27.14 -10.88
CA LYS A 8 21.22 -26.27 -11.73
C LYS A 8 19.89 -25.89 -11.06
N ARG A 9 19.22 -26.89 -10.44
CA ARG A 9 17.94 -26.65 -9.74
C ARG A 9 18.10 -25.75 -8.52
N VAL A 10 19.17 -25.90 -7.75
CA VAL A 10 19.52 -25.03 -6.62
C VAL A 10 19.73 -23.57 -7.08
N GLU A 11 20.44 -23.36 -8.20
CA GLU A 11 20.64 -22.01 -8.76
C GLU A 11 19.31 -21.37 -9.21
N GLU A 12 18.45 -22.14 -9.88
CA GLU A 12 17.09 -21.69 -10.27
C GLU A 12 16.25 -21.31 -9.04
N LEU A 13 16.20 -22.17 -8.03
CA LEU A 13 15.43 -21.95 -6.79
C LEU A 13 15.93 -20.71 -6.05
N ARG A 14 17.25 -20.55 -5.91
CA ARG A 14 17.83 -19.36 -5.27
C ARG A 14 17.42 -18.07 -5.98
N ALA A 15 17.52 -18.04 -7.32
CA ALA A 15 17.15 -16.88 -8.11
C ALA A 15 15.66 -16.51 -7.94
N VAL A 16 14.77 -17.50 -7.96
CA VAL A 16 13.32 -17.29 -7.76
C VAL A 16 13.02 -16.84 -6.34
N ILE A 17 13.60 -17.49 -5.33
CA ILE A 17 13.40 -17.15 -3.91
C ILE A 17 13.95 -15.75 -3.61
N GLU A 18 15.14 -15.38 -4.09
CA GLU A 18 15.71 -14.04 -3.90
C GLU A 18 14.90 -12.95 -4.60
N LYS A 19 14.40 -13.21 -5.82
CA LYS A 19 13.48 -12.29 -6.49
C LYS A 19 12.23 -12.06 -5.63
N ASN A 20 11.61 -13.13 -5.15
CA ASN A 20 10.40 -13.03 -4.35
C ASN A 20 10.66 -12.42 -2.96
N ASN A 21 11.82 -12.66 -2.34
CA ASN A 21 12.21 -11.96 -1.12
C ASN A 21 12.22 -10.45 -1.32
N ARG A 22 12.77 -9.95 -2.42
CA ARG A 22 12.77 -8.50 -2.75
C ARG A 22 11.36 -7.99 -2.99
N LEU A 23 10.54 -8.70 -3.75
CA LEU A 23 9.16 -8.31 -4.03
C LEU A 23 8.32 -8.30 -2.74
N TYR A 24 8.48 -9.30 -1.90
CA TYR A 24 7.71 -9.50 -0.67
C TYR A 24 8.13 -8.56 0.47
N TYR A 25 9.43 -8.49 0.79
CA TYR A 25 9.93 -7.73 1.94
C TYR A 25 10.25 -6.27 1.62
N ASP A 26 10.69 -5.96 0.40
CA ASP A 26 11.19 -4.63 0.04
C ASP A 26 10.16 -3.81 -0.75
N GLN A 27 9.27 -4.46 -1.53
CA GLN A 27 8.33 -3.79 -2.42
C GLN A 27 6.85 -3.99 -2.04
N ASP A 28 6.54 -4.86 -1.06
CA ASP A 28 5.18 -5.22 -0.64
C ASP A 28 4.27 -5.71 -1.81
N ALA A 29 4.88 -6.28 -2.85
CA ALA A 29 4.24 -6.71 -4.08
C ALA A 29 4.67 -8.14 -4.48
N PRO A 30 4.36 -9.17 -3.65
CA PRO A 30 4.74 -10.55 -3.94
C PRO A 30 4.09 -11.04 -5.25
N GLU A 31 4.85 -11.79 -6.04
CA GLU A 31 4.35 -12.50 -7.21
C GLU A 31 3.86 -13.92 -6.84
N LEU A 32 4.49 -14.56 -5.84
CA LEU A 32 4.12 -15.87 -5.33
C LEU A 32 3.24 -15.76 -4.09
N GLU A 33 2.35 -16.73 -3.92
CA GLU A 33 1.64 -16.94 -2.67
C GLU A 33 2.58 -17.54 -1.60
N ASP A 34 2.27 -17.33 -0.32
CA ASP A 34 3.12 -17.77 0.78
C ASP A 34 3.41 -19.26 0.74
N PHE A 35 2.43 -20.11 0.41
CA PHE A 35 2.63 -21.56 0.31
C PHE A 35 3.49 -21.97 -0.89
N GLU A 36 3.43 -21.25 -2.01
CA GLU A 36 4.29 -21.48 -3.17
C GLU A 36 5.74 -21.13 -2.84
N TYR A 37 5.94 -19.99 -2.18
CA TYR A 37 7.24 -19.58 -1.66
C TYR A 37 7.80 -20.59 -0.65
N ASP A 38 6.96 -21.08 0.26
CA ASP A 38 7.34 -22.08 1.27
C ASP A 38 7.70 -23.41 0.62
N ALA A 39 6.96 -23.84 -0.43
CA ALA A 39 7.27 -25.07 -1.19
C ALA A 39 8.64 -24.97 -1.88
N LEU A 40 8.95 -23.85 -2.55
CA LEU A 40 10.26 -23.62 -3.17
C LEU A 40 11.39 -23.57 -2.15
N THR A 41 11.15 -22.95 -1.00
CA THR A 41 12.13 -22.88 0.10
C THR A 41 12.39 -24.25 0.70
N ARG A 42 11.35 -25.09 0.81
CA ARG A 42 11.48 -26.49 1.27
C ARG A 42 12.29 -27.31 0.26
N GLU A 43 11.97 -27.25 -1.01
CA GLU A 43 12.72 -27.94 -2.06
C GLU A 43 14.21 -27.55 -2.03
N LEU A 44 14.52 -26.27 -1.87
CA LEU A 44 15.90 -25.80 -1.72
C LEU A 44 16.59 -26.41 -0.50
N LYS A 45 15.92 -26.43 0.66
CA LYS A 45 16.45 -27.03 1.91
C LYS A 45 16.73 -28.53 1.75
N GLU A 46 15.82 -29.27 1.09
CA GLU A 46 15.96 -30.70 0.84
C GLU A 46 17.15 -30.99 -0.08
N LEU A 47 17.32 -30.21 -1.15
CA LEU A 47 18.48 -30.33 -2.05
C LEU A 47 19.80 -29.97 -1.35
N GLU A 48 19.82 -28.93 -0.53
CA GLU A 48 20.99 -28.54 0.24
C GLU A 48 21.33 -29.55 1.36
N ALA A 49 20.34 -30.24 1.91
CA ALA A 49 20.56 -31.35 2.86
C ALA A 49 21.10 -32.60 2.18
N GLN A 50 20.62 -32.91 0.96
CA GLN A 50 21.08 -34.04 0.16
C GLN A 50 22.49 -33.82 -0.43
N TYR A 51 22.84 -32.57 -0.75
CA TYR A 51 24.11 -32.15 -1.34
C TYR A 51 24.73 -31.00 -0.54
N PRO A 52 25.35 -31.28 0.63
CA PRO A 52 25.90 -30.24 1.53
C PRO A 52 26.96 -29.35 0.86
N GLU A 53 27.63 -29.82 -0.18
CA GLU A 53 28.60 -29.06 -0.98
C GLU A 53 27.98 -27.91 -1.77
N LEU A 54 26.65 -27.93 -1.98
CA LEU A 54 25.92 -26.85 -2.65
C LEU A 54 25.52 -25.72 -1.71
N VAL A 55 25.62 -25.92 -0.39
CA VAL A 55 25.32 -24.88 0.60
C VAL A 55 26.35 -23.74 0.51
N THR A 56 25.85 -22.52 0.35
CA THR A 56 26.71 -21.33 0.36
C THR A 56 26.25 -20.34 1.44
N PRO A 57 27.13 -19.50 1.99
CA PRO A 57 26.72 -18.46 2.93
C PRO A 57 25.68 -17.48 2.34
N ALA A 58 25.64 -17.34 1.02
CA ALA A 58 24.69 -16.50 0.30
C ALA A 58 23.33 -17.17 0.06
N SER A 59 23.14 -18.45 0.40
CA SER A 59 21.85 -19.13 0.18
C SER A 59 20.73 -18.49 1.00
N PRO A 60 19.52 -18.29 0.42
CA PRO A 60 18.34 -17.79 1.15
C PRO A 60 17.94 -18.65 2.36
N THR A 61 18.43 -19.89 2.44
CA THR A 61 18.23 -20.76 3.60
C THR A 61 19.08 -20.36 4.81
N GLN A 62 20.13 -19.56 4.63
CA GLN A 62 21.11 -19.20 5.65
C GLN A 62 20.87 -17.82 6.28
N HIS A 63 20.03 -16.96 5.70
CA HIS A 63 19.72 -15.63 6.23
C HIS A 63 18.25 -15.29 6.16
N VAL A 64 17.87 -14.29 6.96
CA VAL A 64 16.52 -13.70 6.97
C VAL A 64 16.36 -12.83 5.72
N GLY A 65 15.24 -12.95 5.01
CA GLY A 65 14.92 -12.09 3.88
C GLY A 65 14.56 -10.66 4.32
N GLY A 66 14.76 -9.71 3.41
CA GLY A 66 14.48 -8.28 3.60
C GLY A 66 15.74 -7.44 3.66
N THR A 67 15.71 -6.28 2.99
CA THR A 67 16.77 -5.27 3.03
C THR A 67 16.19 -3.95 3.54
N PRO A 68 16.86 -3.22 4.44
CA PRO A 68 16.43 -1.88 4.84
C PRO A 68 16.40 -0.97 3.63
N SER A 69 15.24 -0.36 3.34
CA SER A 69 15.13 0.64 2.27
C SER A 69 15.90 1.90 2.67
N GLY A 70 16.37 2.69 1.71
CA GLY A 70 17.02 3.97 2.00
C GLY A 70 16.06 5.10 2.41
N ARG A 71 14.80 4.79 2.70
CA ARG A 71 13.73 5.77 2.97
C ARG A 71 13.64 6.22 4.42
N PHE A 72 14.11 5.38 5.34
CA PHE A 72 14.09 5.60 6.79
C PHE A 72 15.48 5.47 7.37
N ALA A 73 15.71 6.09 8.54
CA ALA A 73 16.95 5.90 9.28
C ALA A 73 17.13 4.42 9.66
N LYS A 74 18.36 3.94 9.62
CA LYS A 74 18.67 2.56 9.97
C LYS A 74 18.79 2.41 11.48
N VAL A 75 18.29 1.30 12.01
CA VAL A 75 18.40 0.90 13.42
C VAL A 75 19.05 -0.46 13.50
N THR A 76 20.19 -0.56 14.19
CA THR A 76 20.81 -1.84 14.52
C THR A 76 20.15 -2.41 15.77
N HIS A 77 19.60 -3.63 15.66
CA HIS A 77 18.97 -4.31 16.78
C HIS A 77 19.99 -4.77 17.82
N ALA A 78 19.75 -4.46 19.09
CA ALA A 78 20.57 -4.96 20.18
C ALA A 78 20.40 -6.49 20.37
N VAL A 79 19.19 -6.98 20.14
CA VAL A 79 18.86 -8.41 20.09
C VAL A 79 18.38 -8.75 18.70
N LYS A 80 19.03 -9.71 18.05
CA LYS A 80 18.68 -10.12 16.69
C LYS A 80 17.22 -10.55 16.58
N MET A 81 16.53 -10.07 15.54
CA MET A 81 15.15 -10.43 15.24
C MET A 81 15.12 -11.65 14.31
N GLU A 82 15.22 -12.83 14.90
CA GLU A 82 15.26 -14.10 14.17
C GLU A 82 13.93 -14.45 13.51
N SER A 83 13.97 -15.26 12.46
CA SER A 83 12.82 -15.95 11.89
C SER A 83 12.51 -17.21 12.68
N LEU A 84 11.46 -17.94 12.32
CA LEU A 84 11.13 -19.24 12.89
C LEU A 84 11.39 -20.35 11.86
N LEU A 85 11.67 -21.54 12.34
CA LEU A 85 11.64 -22.74 11.53
C LEU A 85 10.17 -23.13 11.28
N ASP A 86 9.80 -23.37 10.03
CA ASP A 86 8.44 -23.79 9.68
C ASP A 86 8.32 -25.31 9.71
N ALA A 87 7.18 -25.80 10.18
CA ALA A 87 6.70 -27.17 10.11
C ALA A 87 5.34 -27.21 9.40
N PHE A 88 5.13 -28.22 8.57
CA PHE A 88 3.92 -28.41 7.77
C PHE A 88 3.19 -29.73 8.06
N SER A 89 3.73 -30.51 8.99
CA SER A 89 3.14 -31.75 9.46
C SER A 89 3.32 -31.92 10.96
N TYR A 90 2.46 -32.71 11.57
CA TYR A 90 2.58 -33.04 12.99
C TYR A 90 3.81 -33.88 13.29
N ASP A 91 4.30 -34.67 12.32
CA ASP A 91 5.53 -35.42 12.50
C ASP A 91 6.75 -34.52 12.60
N GLU A 92 6.79 -33.41 11.84
CA GLU A 92 7.85 -32.40 12.01
C GLU A 92 7.80 -31.71 13.38
N LEU A 93 6.62 -31.55 13.99
CA LEU A 93 6.48 -31.08 15.37
C LEU A 93 7.00 -32.10 16.37
N ARG A 94 6.72 -33.41 16.17
CA ARG A 94 7.27 -34.48 17.00
C ARG A 94 8.79 -34.58 16.87
N ASP A 95 9.33 -34.31 15.68
CA ASP A 95 10.78 -34.22 15.46
C ASP A 95 11.39 -33.00 16.19
N PHE A 96 10.68 -31.89 16.26
CA PHE A 96 11.09 -30.74 17.05
C PHE A 96 11.12 -31.11 18.55
N ASP A 97 10.10 -31.73 19.10
CA ASP A 97 10.06 -32.17 20.50
C ASP A 97 11.20 -33.14 20.81
N ARG A 98 11.49 -34.09 19.90
CA ARG A 98 12.62 -35.01 20.03
C ARG A 98 13.94 -34.26 20.16
N ARG A 99 14.19 -33.25 19.28
CA ARG A 99 15.42 -32.44 19.36
C ARG A 99 15.53 -31.65 20.66
N VAL A 100 14.40 -31.16 21.20
CA VAL A 100 14.35 -30.48 22.51
C VAL A 100 14.75 -31.45 23.62
N ARG A 101 14.20 -32.67 23.63
CA ARG A 101 14.49 -33.72 24.63
C ARG A 101 15.91 -34.26 24.52
N ASP A 102 16.42 -34.42 23.28
CA ASP A 102 17.82 -34.83 23.04
C ASP A 102 18.83 -33.80 23.56
N ALA A 103 18.44 -32.53 23.66
CA ALA A 103 19.21 -31.48 24.33
C ALA A 103 19.17 -31.58 25.89
N GLY A 104 18.53 -32.61 26.44
CA GLY A 104 18.40 -32.84 27.89
C GLY A 104 17.40 -31.91 28.55
N ILE A 105 16.36 -31.51 27.85
CA ILE A 105 15.30 -30.61 28.32
C ILE A 105 14.00 -31.42 28.47
N GLU A 106 13.35 -31.28 29.61
CA GLU A 106 11.94 -31.66 29.76
C GLU A 106 11.12 -30.39 29.47
N PRO A 107 10.50 -30.30 28.28
CA PRO A 107 9.87 -29.06 27.88
C PRO A 107 8.49 -28.89 28.46
N GLU A 108 8.19 -27.65 28.86
CA GLU A 108 6.86 -27.08 28.90
C GLU A 108 6.77 -26.09 27.72
N TYR A 109 5.73 -26.20 26.95
CA TYR A 109 5.56 -25.37 25.76
C TYR A 109 4.48 -24.31 25.96
N VAL A 110 4.65 -23.17 25.28
CA VAL A 110 3.59 -22.20 25.05
C VAL A 110 3.20 -22.25 23.59
N VAL A 111 1.91 -22.45 23.32
CA VAL A 111 1.34 -22.45 21.96
C VAL A 111 0.60 -21.13 21.75
N GLU A 112 0.95 -20.43 20.69
CA GLU A 112 0.41 -19.11 20.35
C GLU A 112 -0.08 -19.06 18.91
N ILE A 113 -0.98 -18.10 18.62
CA ILE A 113 -1.38 -17.78 17.25
C ILE A 113 -0.19 -17.13 16.53
N LYS A 114 0.12 -17.60 15.33
CA LYS A 114 1.05 -16.95 14.40
C LYS A 114 0.29 -15.89 13.60
N ILE A 115 0.44 -14.65 14.01
CA ILE A 115 -0.22 -13.49 13.40
C ILE A 115 0.48 -13.18 12.09
N ASP A 116 -0.30 -12.89 11.06
CA ASP A 116 0.21 -12.50 9.75
C ASP A 116 0.25 -10.98 9.61
N GLY A 117 1.45 -10.42 9.64
CA GLY A 117 1.68 -8.99 9.64
C GLY A 117 3.12 -8.59 9.38
N LEU A 118 3.56 -7.50 9.97
CA LEU A 118 4.93 -6.99 9.90
C LEU A 118 5.56 -6.95 11.30
N SER A 119 6.68 -7.64 11.45
CA SER A 119 7.39 -7.71 12.72
C SER A 119 8.04 -6.36 13.08
N CYS A 120 7.78 -5.90 14.29
CA CYS A 120 8.23 -4.60 14.80
C CYS A 120 8.77 -4.73 16.23
N SER A 121 9.92 -4.08 16.51
CA SER A 121 10.45 -3.88 17.86
C SER A 121 9.95 -2.56 18.42
N LEU A 122 9.53 -2.55 19.69
CA LEU A 122 9.14 -1.36 20.45
C LEU A 122 10.03 -1.24 21.67
N GLU A 123 10.66 -0.09 21.84
CA GLU A 123 11.51 0.22 22.99
C GLU A 123 10.86 1.28 23.87
N TYR A 124 10.75 0.97 25.16
CA TYR A 124 10.23 1.85 26.18
C TYR A 124 11.32 2.15 27.23
N GLU A 125 11.51 3.42 27.53
CA GLU A 125 12.35 3.88 28.65
C GLU A 125 11.46 4.54 29.70
N ASN A 126 11.55 4.08 30.95
CA ASN A 126 10.69 4.55 32.04
C ASN A 126 9.19 4.64 31.68
N GLY A 127 8.76 3.70 30.83
CA GLY A 127 7.40 3.60 30.34
C GLY A 127 7.07 4.44 29.11
N GLU A 128 7.92 5.33 28.65
CA GLU A 128 7.71 6.13 27.43
C GLU A 128 8.23 5.37 26.19
N LEU A 129 7.43 5.33 25.12
CA LEU A 129 7.86 4.77 23.84
C LEU A 129 8.93 5.68 23.22
N VAL A 130 10.17 5.24 23.19
CA VAL A 130 11.31 6.02 22.68
C VAL A 130 11.68 5.66 21.25
N ARG A 131 11.57 4.39 20.88
CA ARG A 131 11.91 3.90 19.53
C ARG A 131 11.03 2.75 19.09
N ALA A 132 10.76 2.70 17.79
CA ALA A 132 10.16 1.56 17.12
C ALA A 132 10.89 1.30 15.80
N SER A 133 11.16 0.04 15.49
CA SER A 133 11.90 -0.35 14.29
C SER A 133 11.34 -1.62 13.65
N THR A 134 11.40 -1.70 12.32
CA THR A 134 11.06 -2.92 11.57
C THR A 134 12.14 -3.97 11.75
N ARG A 135 11.83 -5.22 11.46
CA ARG A 135 12.81 -6.32 11.53
C ARG A 135 13.99 -6.11 10.57
N GLY A 136 13.75 -5.63 9.36
CA GLY A 136 14.75 -5.56 8.30
C GLY A 136 15.32 -6.96 7.99
N ASP A 137 16.66 -7.07 7.93
CA ASP A 137 17.38 -8.32 7.73
C ASP A 137 17.58 -9.12 9.05
N GLY A 138 16.98 -8.66 10.13
CA GLY A 138 17.08 -9.24 11.47
C GLY A 138 18.21 -8.65 12.32
N VAL A 139 19.18 -7.95 11.72
CA VAL A 139 20.28 -7.24 12.39
C VAL A 139 20.07 -5.72 12.28
N VAL A 140 19.68 -5.25 11.11
CA VAL A 140 19.42 -3.83 10.83
C VAL A 140 18.00 -3.69 10.30
N GLY A 141 17.20 -2.86 10.96
CA GLY A 141 15.85 -2.48 10.57
C GLY A 141 15.76 -1.00 10.21
N GLU A 142 14.53 -0.52 10.07
CA GLU A 142 14.19 0.86 9.75
C GLU A 142 13.49 1.52 10.93
N ASP A 143 13.84 2.76 11.23
CA ASP A 143 13.19 3.56 12.27
C ASP A 143 11.78 3.98 11.81
N VAL A 144 10.76 3.43 12.44
CA VAL A 144 9.35 3.72 12.18
C VAL A 144 8.67 4.34 13.41
N THR A 145 9.44 4.95 14.30
CA THR A 145 8.96 5.50 15.58
C THR A 145 7.80 6.48 15.38
N ALA A 146 7.91 7.41 14.44
CA ALA A 146 6.86 8.40 14.18
C ALA A 146 5.56 7.72 13.69
N ASN A 147 5.69 6.72 12.81
CA ASN A 147 4.58 5.95 12.26
C ASN A 147 3.88 5.13 13.37
N VAL A 148 4.66 4.42 14.17
CA VAL A 148 4.13 3.64 15.31
C VAL A 148 3.43 4.53 16.33
N ARG A 149 3.98 5.71 16.62
CA ARG A 149 3.32 6.69 17.51
C ARG A 149 1.97 7.18 16.98
N ALA A 150 1.75 7.17 15.67
CA ALA A 150 0.48 7.52 15.05
C ALA A 150 -0.58 6.41 15.20
N ILE A 151 -0.18 5.16 15.43
CA ILE A 151 -1.11 4.03 15.63
C ILE A 151 -1.78 4.14 17.00
N LYS A 152 -3.11 4.31 17.00
CA LYS A 152 -3.89 4.54 18.23
C LYS A 152 -3.86 3.37 19.21
N LYS A 153 -3.80 2.15 18.70
CA LYS A 153 -3.81 0.91 19.49
C LYS A 153 -2.50 0.61 20.21
N ILE A 154 -1.39 1.30 19.86
CA ILE A 154 -0.09 1.12 20.50
C ILE A 154 0.05 2.14 21.64
N PRO A 155 0.23 1.69 22.90
CA PRO A 155 0.45 2.58 24.03
C PRO A 155 1.76 3.39 23.85
N LYS A 156 1.69 4.71 23.97
CA LYS A 156 2.86 5.59 23.97
C LYS A 156 3.49 5.69 25.36
N LYS A 157 2.70 5.36 26.38
CA LYS A 157 3.12 5.37 27.77
C LYS A 157 2.54 4.17 28.51
N LEU A 158 3.41 3.42 29.17
CA LEU A 158 3.06 2.27 30.01
C LEU A 158 2.99 2.70 31.48
N LYS A 159 2.06 2.10 32.23
CA LYS A 159 1.97 2.27 33.68
C LYS A 159 2.81 1.21 34.39
N ASN A 160 3.47 1.60 35.49
CA ASN A 160 4.30 0.68 36.28
C ASN A 160 5.37 -0.06 35.46
N ALA A 161 5.88 0.61 34.43
CA ALA A 161 6.88 0.04 33.54
C ALA A 161 8.24 -0.14 34.23
N PRO A 162 9.06 -1.08 33.76
CA PRO A 162 10.45 -1.22 34.20
C PRO A 162 11.28 -0.06 33.65
N GLU A 163 12.53 0.07 34.12
CA GLU A 163 13.47 1.08 33.63
C GLU A 163 13.62 1.07 32.11
N PHE A 164 13.77 -0.13 31.55
CA PHE A 164 13.86 -0.34 30.09
C PHE A 164 13.09 -1.60 29.72
N LEU A 165 12.36 -1.53 28.60
CA LEU A 165 11.64 -2.66 28.03
C LEU A 165 11.71 -2.60 26.51
N GLU A 166 12.27 -3.62 25.89
CA GLU A 166 12.16 -3.86 24.46
C GLU A 166 11.29 -5.09 24.22
N VAL A 167 10.26 -4.89 23.40
CA VAL A 167 9.32 -5.97 23.03
C VAL A 167 9.26 -6.11 21.52
N ARG A 168 9.01 -7.34 21.07
CA ARG A 168 8.72 -7.65 19.68
C ARG A 168 7.25 -7.98 19.52
N GLY A 169 6.63 -7.40 18.50
CA GLY A 169 5.24 -7.65 18.15
C GLY A 169 5.06 -7.76 16.64
N GLU A 170 3.85 -8.12 16.24
CA GLU A 170 3.43 -8.14 14.84
C GLU A 170 2.40 -7.04 14.63
N VAL A 171 2.74 -6.06 13.79
CA VAL A 171 1.80 -5.03 13.33
C VAL A 171 0.95 -5.63 12.23
N TYR A 172 -0.35 -5.56 12.38
CA TYR A 172 -1.31 -6.14 11.45
C TYR A 172 -2.44 -5.17 11.12
N MET A 173 -3.17 -5.48 10.06
CA MET A 173 -4.37 -4.74 9.67
C MET A 173 -5.60 -5.62 9.91
N PRO A 174 -6.55 -5.20 10.76
CA PRO A 174 -7.83 -5.88 10.92
C PRO A 174 -8.60 -5.97 9.60
N HIS A 175 -9.42 -7.01 9.41
CA HIS A 175 -10.18 -7.25 8.18
C HIS A 175 -11.06 -6.07 7.77
N GLU A 176 -11.76 -5.45 8.73
CA GLU A 176 -12.60 -4.27 8.48
C GLU A 176 -11.76 -3.09 7.95
N ALA A 177 -10.61 -2.83 8.57
CA ALA A 177 -9.71 -1.76 8.14
C ALA A 177 -9.14 -2.03 6.73
N PHE A 178 -8.83 -3.28 6.42
CA PHE A 178 -8.35 -3.69 5.10
C PHE A 178 -9.42 -3.49 4.02
N GLN A 179 -10.66 -3.92 4.28
CA GLN A 179 -11.76 -3.73 3.35
C GLN A 179 -12.02 -2.25 3.06
N HIS A 180 -12.00 -1.42 4.11
CA HIS A 180 -12.16 0.03 3.98
C HIS A 180 -11.04 0.64 3.14
N LEU A 181 -9.79 0.25 3.39
CA LEU A 181 -8.62 0.72 2.64
C LEU A 181 -8.68 0.32 1.17
N CYS A 182 -9.03 -0.92 0.85
CA CYS A 182 -9.17 -1.37 -0.53
C CYS A 182 -10.25 -0.56 -1.27
N ALA A 183 -11.40 -0.32 -0.64
CA ALA A 183 -12.46 0.51 -1.22
C ALA A 183 -11.99 1.96 -1.45
N GLU A 184 -11.22 2.53 -0.54
CA GLU A 184 -10.64 3.86 -0.69
C GLU A 184 -9.63 3.92 -1.84
N GLN A 185 -8.74 2.94 -1.95
CA GLN A 185 -7.77 2.85 -3.05
C GLN A 185 -8.44 2.72 -4.41
N GLU A 186 -9.48 1.88 -4.53
CA GLU A 186 -10.28 1.78 -5.75
C GLU A 186 -10.90 3.12 -6.15
N LEU A 187 -11.45 3.86 -5.19
CA LEU A 187 -12.02 5.20 -5.44
C LEU A 187 -10.99 6.20 -5.94
N GLN A 188 -9.75 6.09 -5.45
CA GLN A 188 -8.62 6.93 -5.87
C GLN A 188 -7.96 6.46 -7.17
N GLY A 189 -8.41 5.33 -7.74
CA GLY A 189 -7.84 4.73 -8.95
C GLY A 189 -6.49 4.06 -8.71
N ALA A 190 -6.13 3.81 -7.46
CA ALA A 190 -4.95 3.05 -7.08
C ALA A 190 -5.25 1.54 -7.04
N ALA A 191 -4.26 0.72 -7.36
CA ALA A 191 -4.40 -0.72 -7.21
C ALA A 191 -4.52 -1.07 -5.72
N PRO A 192 -5.54 -1.84 -5.31
CA PRO A 192 -5.68 -2.26 -3.92
C PRO A 192 -4.58 -3.24 -3.51
N PHE A 193 -4.25 -3.26 -2.23
CA PHE A 193 -3.35 -4.26 -1.67
C PHE A 193 -3.92 -5.67 -1.83
N LYS A 194 -3.04 -6.65 -2.06
CA LYS A 194 -3.46 -8.04 -2.28
C LYS A 194 -4.00 -8.72 -1.01
N ASN A 195 -3.42 -8.39 0.15
CA ASN A 195 -3.81 -8.97 1.44
C ASN A 195 -3.55 -7.99 2.60
N PRO A 196 -4.12 -8.25 3.79
CA PRO A 196 -3.94 -7.41 4.98
C PRO A 196 -2.50 -7.23 5.43
N ARG A 197 -1.65 -8.24 5.26
CA ARG A 197 -0.23 -8.16 5.61
C ARG A 197 0.51 -7.12 4.76
N ASN A 198 0.35 -7.17 3.42
CA ASN A 198 0.94 -6.19 2.53
C ASN A 198 0.41 -4.78 2.80
N ALA A 199 -0.89 -4.68 3.10
CA ALA A 199 -1.51 -3.43 3.51
C ALA A 199 -0.92 -2.89 4.82
N ALA A 200 -0.66 -3.74 5.81
CA ALA A 200 -0.02 -3.36 7.06
C ALA A 200 1.42 -2.89 6.83
N ALA A 201 2.22 -3.64 6.06
CA ALA A 201 3.60 -3.30 5.75
C ALA A 201 3.71 -1.98 4.98
N GLY A 202 2.93 -1.80 3.90
CA GLY A 202 2.88 -0.58 3.12
C GLY A 202 2.34 0.62 3.91
N SER A 203 1.42 0.41 4.85
CA SER A 203 0.88 1.46 5.72
C SER A 203 1.83 1.87 6.84
N LEU A 204 2.60 0.94 7.40
CA LEU A 204 3.59 1.24 8.43
C LEU A 204 4.79 2.03 7.87
N ARG A 205 5.14 1.82 6.60
CA ARG A 205 6.28 2.45 5.92
C ARG A 205 5.90 3.69 5.10
N GLN A 206 4.85 4.42 5.49
CA GLN A 206 4.47 5.71 4.89
C GLN A 206 5.42 6.83 5.33
N LYS A 207 5.79 7.73 4.41
CA LYS A 207 6.60 8.91 4.74
C LYS A 207 5.88 9.87 5.70
N ASP A 208 4.58 10.03 5.53
CA ASP A 208 3.73 10.80 6.44
C ASP A 208 3.08 9.88 7.47
N ALA A 209 3.47 10.02 8.73
CA ALA A 209 2.93 9.26 9.86
C ALA A 209 1.41 9.45 10.04
N LYS A 210 0.81 10.56 9.57
CA LYS A 210 -0.65 10.78 9.62
C LYS A 210 -1.39 9.76 8.77
N ILE A 211 -0.82 9.37 7.62
CA ILE A 211 -1.38 8.32 6.76
C ILE A 211 -1.38 6.99 7.51
N THR A 212 -0.27 6.63 8.16
CA THR A 212 -0.22 5.42 9.01
C THR A 212 -1.31 5.46 10.09
N GLY A 213 -1.49 6.60 10.74
CA GLY A 213 -2.50 6.78 11.80
C GLY A 213 -3.95 6.62 11.33
N SER A 214 -4.25 6.89 10.05
CA SER A 214 -5.59 6.74 9.46
C SER A 214 -5.91 5.31 8.99
N ARG A 215 -4.89 4.42 8.87
CA ARG A 215 -5.01 3.09 8.27
C ARG A 215 -5.59 2.01 9.19
N GLY A 216 -5.91 2.33 10.45
CA GLY A 216 -6.53 1.38 11.38
C GLY A 216 -5.64 0.22 11.83
N LEU A 217 -4.31 0.36 11.75
CA LEU A 217 -3.35 -0.66 12.18
C LEU A 217 -3.47 -0.99 13.67
N SER A 218 -3.11 -2.23 14.02
CA SER A 218 -2.99 -2.73 15.38
C SER A 218 -1.70 -3.52 15.55
N ILE A 219 -1.41 -3.97 16.77
CA ILE A 219 -0.25 -4.80 17.10
C ILE A 219 -0.65 -5.88 18.10
N PHE A 220 -0.03 -7.05 17.99
CA PHE A 220 0.07 -7.99 19.10
C PHE A 220 1.54 -8.20 19.46
N VAL A 221 1.85 -7.98 20.72
CA VAL A 221 3.19 -8.22 21.26
C VAL A 221 3.30 -9.67 21.68
N PHE A 222 4.39 -10.35 21.28
CA PHE A 222 4.56 -11.78 21.51
C PHE A 222 5.92 -12.16 22.09
N ASN A 223 6.81 -11.20 22.32
CA ASN A 223 8.11 -11.50 22.91
C ASN A 223 8.71 -10.30 23.65
N VAL A 224 9.33 -10.55 24.79
CA VAL A 224 10.25 -9.62 25.46
C VAL A 224 11.64 -9.85 24.90
N GLN A 225 12.24 -8.82 24.27
CA GLN A 225 13.60 -8.88 23.76
C GLN A 225 14.63 -8.52 24.85
N GLN A 226 14.32 -7.46 25.60
CA GLN A 226 15.13 -7.01 26.74
C GLN A 226 14.27 -6.39 27.82
N VAL A 227 14.66 -6.56 29.07
CA VAL A 227 14.02 -5.88 30.22
C VAL A 227 15.06 -5.57 31.29
N ARG A 228 14.99 -4.35 31.85
CA ARG A 228 15.77 -3.96 33.04
C ARG A 228 14.84 -3.51 34.14
N GLY A 229 15.11 -3.94 35.36
CA GLY A 229 14.27 -3.63 36.53
C GLY A 229 13.12 -4.61 36.76
N LYS A 230 13.11 -5.75 36.06
CA LYS A 230 12.17 -6.86 36.26
C LYS A 230 12.84 -8.18 35.87
N GLU A 231 12.73 -9.18 36.71
CA GLU A 231 13.09 -10.56 36.36
C GLU A 231 11.89 -11.28 35.79
N LEU A 232 12.10 -12.01 34.71
CA LEU A 232 11.13 -12.87 34.04
C LEU A 232 11.81 -14.22 33.77
N THR A 233 11.15 -15.31 34.15
CA THR A 233 11.73 -16.65 34.07
C THR A 233 11.09 -17.50 32.99
N THR A 234 9.83 -17.22 32.64
CA THR A 234 9.09 -17.96 31.62
C THR A 234 8.43 -17.05 30.59
N HIS A 235 8.16 -17.62 29.45
CA HIS A 235 7.49 -16.90 28.35
C HIS A 235 6.06 -16.52 28.72
N ALA A 236 5.29 -17.43 29.30
CA ALA A 236 3.92 -17.14 29.72
C ALA A 236 3.88 -16.02 30.78
N GLU A 237 4.79 -16.05 31.77
CA GLU A 237 4.95 -14.95 32.74
C GLU A 237 5.24 -13.63 32.02
N SER A 238 6.09 -13.65 30.99
CA SER A 238 6.41 -12.44 30.23
C SER A 238 5.19 -11.87 29.51
N LEU A 239 4.35 -12.70 28.91
CA LEU A 239 3.10 -12.27 28.25
C LEU A 239 2.09 -11.70 29.25
N ASP A 240 1.91 -12.34 30.41
CA ASP A 240 1.05 -11.84 31.48
C ASP A 240 1.55 -10.49 32.01
N TYR A 241 2.87 -10.35 32.17
CA TYR A 241 3.49 -9.09 32.56
C TYR A 241 3.24 -7.99 31.53
N LEU A 242 3.47 -8.24 30.23
CA LEU A 242 3.20 -7.27 29.16
C LEU A 242 1.73 -6.84 29.14
N LYS A 243 0.82 -7.78 29.33
CA LYS A 243 -0.62 -7.50 29.44
C LYS A 243 -0.94 -6.60 30.65
N SER A 244 -0.27 -6.83 31.79
CA SER A 244 -0.42 -5.99 32.99
C SER A 244 0.06 -4.55 32.79
N LEU A 245 1.02 -4.33 31.89
CA LEU A 245 1.49 -3.00 31.48
C LEU A 245 0.56 -2.29 30.50
N GLY A 246 -0.47 -2.98 29.99
CA GLY A 246 -1.42 -2.46 29.00
C GLY A 246 -1.00 -2.67 27.55
N LEU A 247 0.02 -3.47 27.28
CA LEU A 247 0.38 -3.84 25.91
C LEU A 247 -0.59 -4.89 25.36
N PRO A 248 -1.01 -4.77 24.07
CA PRO A 248 -1.81 -5.81 23.42
C PRO A 248 -0.95 -7.05 23.20
N VAL A 249 -1.25 -8.14 23.87
CA VAL A 249 -0.62 -9.44 23.64
C VAL A 249 -1.53 -10.34 22.82
N SER A 250 -0.97 -11.43 22.26
CA SER A 250 -1.75 -12.42 21.52
C SER A 250 -3.02 -12.81 22.30
N PRO A 251 -4.19 -12.83 21.66
CA PRO A 251 -5.46 -13.11 22.33
C PRO A 251 -5.53 -14.54 22.88
N ARG A 252 -4.68 -15.44 22.37
CA ARG A 252 -4.64 -16.83 22.78
C ARG A 252 -3.20 -17.32 22.88
N TYR A 253 -2.81 -17.74 24.07
CA TYR A 253 -1.59 -18.49 24.35
C TYR A 253 -1.87 -19.49 25.48
N HIS A 254 -1.47 -20.73 25.27
CA HIS A 254 -1.71 -21.82 26.21
C HIS A 254 -0.41 -22.54 26.57
N ILE A 255 -0.26 -22.85 27.86
CA ILE A 255 0.83 -23.70 28.36
C ILE A 255 0.39 -25.14 28.18
N VAL A 256 1.28 -25.96 27.61
CA VAL A 256 1.08 -27.41 27.46
C VAL A 256 2.35 -28.15 27.88
N HIS A 257 2.21 -29.40 28.34
CA HIS A 257 3.33 -30.14 28.92
C HIS A 257 3.93 -31.19 27.99
N ASP A 258 3.29 -31.46 26.87
CA ASP A 258 3.82 -32.35 25.85
C ASP A 258 3.43 -31.91 24.43
N ILE A 259 4.04 -32.53 23.43
CA ILE A 259 3.84 -32.16 22.02
C ILE A 259 2.46 -32.56 21.49
N GLU A 260 1.84 -33.62 22.03
CA GLU A 260 0.52 -34.06 21.57
C GLU A 260 -0.56 -33.06 22.06
N ASP A 261 -0.41 -32.52 23.26
CA ASP A 261 -1.29 -31.43 23.74
C ASP A 261 -1.05 -30.13 22.96
N ALA A 262 0.19 -29.86 22.53
CA ALA A 262 0.49 -28.76 21.62
C ALA A 262 -0.22 -28.93 20.26
N ILE A 263 -0.22 -30.14 19.71
CA ILE A 263 -0.91 -30.46 18.45
C ILE A 263 -2.41 -30.25 18.59
N LYS A 264 -3.04 -30.71 19.69
CA LYS A 264 -4.47 -30.46 19.95
C LYS A 264 -4.80 -28.97 20.02
N GLU A 265 -3.94 -28.19 20.68
CA GLU A 265 -4.12 -26.75 20.75
C GLU A 265 -4.00 -26.08 19.36
N ILE A 266 -3.05 -26.53 18.54
CA ILE A 266 -2.89 -26.10 17.15
C ILE A 266 -4.15 -26.41 16.33
N GLU A 267 -4.73 -27.61 16.48
CA GLU A 267 -5.99 -27.98 15.82
C GLU A 267 -7.14 -27.06 16.23
N GLN A 268 -7.26 -26.75 17.53
CA GLN A 268 -8.28 -25.82 18.04
C GLN A 268 -8.09 -24.39 17.51
N ILE A 269 -6.84 -23.91 17.41
CA ILE A 269 -6.53 -22.62 16.80
C ILE A 269 -6.99 -22.63 15.35
N GLY A 270 -6.65 -23.67 14.57
CA GLY A 270 -7.04 -23.82 13.18
C GLY A 270 -8.55 -23.84 12.97
N GLN A 271 -9.30 -24.54 13.81
CA GLN A 271 -10.78 -24.59 13.74
C GLN A 271 -11.45 -23.24 14.05
N ASN A 272 -10.81 -22.37 14.83
CA ASN A 272 -11.35 -21.09 15.22
C ASN A 272 -10.80 -19.91 14.41
N ARG A 273 -9.92 -20.14 13.43
CA ARG A 273 -9.27 -19.07 12.66
C ARG A 273 -10.26 -18.14 11.94
N SER A 274 -11.37 -18.69 11.44
CA SER A 274 -12.41 -17.91 10.75
C SER A 274 -13.19 -16.93 11.65
N LYS A 275 -13.05 -17.03 12.97
CA LYS A 275 -13.69 -16.13 13.95
C LYS A 275 -12.81 -14.95 14.33
N LEU A 276 -11.56 -14.93 13.86
CA LEU A 276 -10.63 -13.83 14.11
C LEU A 276 -10.92 -12.67 13.17
N ASP A 277 -10.67 -11.46 13.64
CA ASP A 277 -10.77 -10.22 12.86
C ASP A 277 -9.44 -9.83 12.18
N PHE A 278 -8.48 -10.75 12.19
CA PHE A 278 -7.16 -10.59 11.60
C PHE A 278 -6.66 -11.91 10.99
N ASP A 279 -5.69 -11.81 10.09
CA ASP A 279 -5.09 -12.97 9.45
C ASP A 279 -4.05 -13.65 10.34
N MET A 280 -4.02 -14.98 10.23
CA MET A 280 -3.02 -15.83 10.82
C MET A 280 -2.54 -16.88 9.80
N ASP A 281 -1.26 -17.16 9.77
CA ASP A 281 -0.66 -18.16 8.88
C ASP A 281 -0.20 -19.42 9.58
N GLY A 282 -0.56 -19.57 10.87
CA GLY A 282 -0.14 -20.74 11.62
C GLY A 282 -0.31 -20.61 13.13
N ALA A 283 0.43 -21.45 13.83
CA ALA A 283 0.63 -21.39 15.28
C ALA A 283 2.12 -21.50 15.61
N VAL A 284 2.55 -20.96 16.73
CA VAL A 284 3.94 -21.02 17.17
C VAL A 284 4.01 -21.82 18.48
N ILE A 285 4.91 -22.79 18.51
CA ILE A 285 5.28 -23.52 19.75
C ILE A 285 6.61 -22.96 20.22
N LYS A 286 6.69 -22.60 21.49
CA LYS A 286 7.90 -22.09 22.14
C LYS A 286 8.16 -22.85 23.44
N VAL A 287 9.41 -23.20 23.72
CA VAL A 287 9.80 -23.67 25.05
C VAL A 287 9.54 -22.54 26.05
N ASN A 288 8.85 -22.83 27.15
CA ASN A 288 8.37 -21.82 28.09
C ASN A 288 9.51 -21.22 28.95
N ASP A 289 10.39 -22.05 29.46
CA ASP A 289 11.47 -21.65 30.38
C ASP A 289 12.63 -20.95 29.65
N PHE A 290 13.01 -19.75 30.07
CA PHE A 290 14.05 -18.95 29.43
C PHE A 290 15.45 -19.55 29.61
N ALA A 291 15.75 -20.16 30.79
CA ALA A 291 17.05 -20.79 30.99
C ALA A 291 17.23 -22.02 30.08
N GLN A 292 16.14 -22.74 29.78
CA GLN A 292 16.15 -23.82 28.80
C GLN A 292 16.38 -23.30 27.38
N ARG A 293 15.78 -22.13 27.01
CA ARG A 293 16.02 -21.49 25.72
C ARG A 293 17.49 -21.11 25.53
N ASP A 294 18.11 -20.54 26.56
CA ASP A 294 19.54 -20.14 26.53
C ASP A 294 20.44 -21.35 26.29
N ARG A 295 20.12 -22.50 26.90
CA ARG A 295 20.85 -23.76 26.68
C ARG A 295 20.69 -24.30 25.25
N MET A 296 19.54 -24.13 24.62
CA MET A 296 19.29 -24.58 23.26
C MET A 296 19.94 -23.65 22.22
N GLY A 297 19.97 -22.37 22.50
CA GLY A 297 20.52 -21.35 21.61
C GLY A 297 19.77 -21.22 20.29
N SER A 298 20.47 -20.63 19.32
CA SER A 298 19.94 -20.33 17.98
C SER A 298 20.88 -20.78 16.87
N THR A 299 20.33 -20.92 15.68
CA THR A 299 21.11 -21.01 14.43
C THR A 299 21.36 -19.60 13.88
N ASN A 300 21.98 -19.49 12.72
CA ASN A 300 22.16 -18.18 12.07
C ASN A 300 20.83 -17.49 11.70
N LYS A 301 19.75 -18.24 11.54
CA LYS A 301 18.46 -17.75 11.02
C LYS A 301 17.31 -17.85 12.03
N PHE A 302 17.26 -18.89 12.83
CA PHE A 302 16.13 -19.18 13.72
C PHE A 302 16.57 -19.80 15.05
N PRO A 303 15.76 -19.57 16.13
CA PRO A 303 15.99 -20.18 17.43
C PRO A 303 15.70 -21.69 17.38
N ARG A 304 16.40 -22.47 18.20
CA ARG A 304 16.20 -23.92 18.32
C ARG A 304 15.04 -24.28 19.25
N TRP A 305 14.61 -23.33 20.07
CA TRP A 305 13.58 -23.48 21.10
C TRP A 305 12.17 -23.10 20.63
N ALA A 306 11.99 -22.73 19.35
CA ALA A 306 10.70 -22.38 18.79
C ALA A 306 10.52 -22.96 17.38
N ILE A 307 9.28 -23.27 17.04
CA ILE A 307 8.88 -23.73 15.71
C ILE A 307 7.51 -23.15 15.35
N ALA A 308 7.30 -22.82 14.09
CA ALA A 308 6.04 -22.36 13.56
C ALA A 308 5.37 -23.48 12.77
N PHE A 309 4.15 -23.85 13.15
CA PHE A 309 3.33 -24.76 12.34
C PHE A 309 2.50 -23.94 11.37
N LYS A 310 2.56 -24.28 10.09
CA LYS A 310 1.76 -23.66 9.02
C LYS A 310 0.64 -24.60 8.58
N TYR A 311 -0.59 -24.09 8.56
CA TYR A 311 -1.72 -24.86 8.07
C TYR A 311 -1.62 -25.02 6.56
N PRO A 312 -1.90 -26.23 6.03
CA PRO A 312 -2.03 -26.41 4.59
C PRO A 312 -3.21 -25.59 4.06
N PRO A 313 -3.10 -25.01 2.86
CA PRO A 313 -4.22 -24.34 2.22
C PRO A 313 -5.36 -25.33 1.98
N GLU A 314 -6.57 -24.96 2.38
CA GLU A 314 -7.76 -25.77 2.12
C GLU A 314 -8.23 -25.54 0.69
N VAL A 315 -8.31 -26.62 -0.10
CA VAL A 315 -8.82 -26.61 -1.49
C VAL A 315 -10.07 -27.46 -1.58
N LYS A 316 -11.11 -26.97 -2.25
CA LYS A 316 -12.36 -27.69 -2.52
C LYS A 316 -12.69 -27.68 -3.99
N GLU A 317 -13.36 -28.74 -4.44
CA GLU A 317 -13.91 -28.82 -5.80
C GLU A 317 -15.40 -28.46 -5.79
N THR A 318 -15.83 -27.74 -6.81
CA THR A 318 -17.21 -27.34 -6.99
C THR A 318 -17.54 -27.12 -8.46
N ILE A 319 -18.84 -26.94 -8.79
CA ILE A 319 -19.29 -26.76 -10.17
C ILE A 319 -19.51 -25.27 -10.45
N LEU A 320 -18.84 -24.75 -11.48
CA LEU A 320 -19.01 -23.39 -11.98
C LEU A 320 -20.39 -23.24 -12.66
N ARG A 321 -21.27 -22.44 -12.07
CA ARG A 321 -22.65 -22.25 -12.56
C ARG A 321 -22.80 -21.07 -13.50
N SER A 322 -22.12 -19.96 -13.20
CA SER A 322 -22.10 -18.77 -14.03
C SER A 322 -20.89 -17.92 -13.75
N ILE A 323 -20.60 -16.99 -14.65
CA ILE A 323 -19.63 -15.93 -14.44
C ILE A 323 -20.39 -14.61 -14.52
N GLU A 324 -20.43 -13.87 -13.42
CA GLU A 324 -20.99 -12.52 -13.34
C GLU A 324 -19.90 -11.50 -13.57
N VAL A 325 -20.17 -10.48 -14.38
CA VAL A 325 -19.22 -9.41 -14.64
C VAL A 325 -19.77 -8.11 -14.08
N ALA A 326 -19.06 -7.59 -13.09
CA ALA A 326 -19.35 -6.27 -12.52
C ALA A 326 -18.42 -5.21 -13.12
N VAL A 327 -18.91 -3.97 -13.16
CA VAL A 327 -18.10 -2.80 -13.51
C VAL A 327 -17.65 -2.13 -12.22
N GLY A 328 -16.35 -2.12 -11.99
CA GLY A 328 -15.76 -1.43 -10.86
C GLY A 328 -15.86 0.09 -11.01
N ARG A 329 -15.66 0.79 -9.90
CA ARG A 329 -15.68 2.28 -9.84
C ARG A 329 -14.67 2.95 -10.76
N THR A 330 -13.65 2.20 -11.17
CA THR A 330 -12.62 2.66 -12.13
C THR A 330 -12.96 2.32 -13.59
N GLY A 331 -14.12 1.71 -13.85
CA GLY A 331 -14.51 1.21 -15.17
C GLY A 331 -13.99 -0.18 -15.50
N VAL A 332 -13.16 -0.80 -14.67
CA VAL A 332 -12.64 -2.15 -14.89
C VAL A 332 -13.77 -3.17 -14.79
N LEU A 333 -13.84 -4.06 -15.76
CA LEU A 333 -14.75 -5.20 -15.74
C LEU A 333 -14.11 -6.32 -14.91
N THR A 334 -14.73 -6.66 -13.79
CA THR A 334 -14.25 -7.69 -12.88
C THR A 334 -15.16 -8.92 -12.97
N PRO A 335 -14.65 -10.03 -13.51
CA PRO A 335 -15.40 -11.28 -13.55
C PRO A 335 -15.36 -12.00 -12.19
N THR A 336 -16.50 -12.56 -11.79
CA THR A 336 -16.67 -13.34 -10.57
C THR A 336 -17.30 -14.68 -10.91
N ALA A 337 -16.64 -15.78 -10.54
CA ALA A 337 -17.21 -17.12 -10.64
C ALA A 337 -18.32 -17.31 -9.60
N CYS A 338 -19.47 -17.80 -10.03
CA CYS A 338 -20.56 -18.24 -9.17
C CYS A 338 -20.67 -19.77 -9.29
N PHE A 339 -20.61 -20.47 -8.17
CA PHE A 339 -20.51 -21.93 -8.14
C PHE A 339 -21.38 -22.53 -7.03
N ASP A 340 -21.54 -23.85 -7.04
CA ASP A 340 -22.27 -24.52 -5.98
C ASP A 340 -21.61 -24.27 -4.62
N PRO A 341 -22.39 -23.90 -3.58
CA PRO A 341 -21.82 -23.54 -2.29
C PRO A 341 -20.94 -24.65 -1.71
N VAL A 342 -19.74 -24.30 -1.27
CA VAL A 342 -18.81 -25.19 -0.59
C VAL A 342 -18.38 -24.59 0.76
N PHE A 343 -18.20 -25.46 1.76
CA PHE A 343 -17.64 -25.04 3.05
C PHE A 343 -16.11 -25.01 2.93
N LEU A 344 -15.52 -23.82 3.13
CA LEU A 344 -14.11 -23.56 2.90
C LEU A 344 -13.58 -22.60 3.96
N ALA A 345 -12.55 -23.01 4.70
CA ALA A 345 -11.92 -22.22 5.76
C ALA A 345 -12.95 -21.57 6.69
N GLY A 346 -13.85 -22.40 7.26
CA GLY A 346 -14.81 -21.98 8.28
C GLY A 346 -16.05 -21.22 7.80
N THR A 347 -16.22 -20.95 6.52
CA THR A 347 -17.41 -20.30 5.95
C THR A 347 -17.90 -20.99 4.69
N THR A 348 -19.18 -20.79 4.36
CA THR A 348 -19.74 -21.25 3.08
C THR A 348 -19.46 -20.20 2.02
N VAL A 349 -18.83 -20.62 0.92
CA VAL A 349 -18.44 -19.80 -0.21
C VAL A 349 -19.17 -20.27 -1.46
N ALA A 350 -19.71 -19.36 -2.24
CA ALA A 350 -20.39 -19.62 -3.51
C ALA A 350 -19.90 -18.71 -4.65
N ARG A 351 -18.94 -17.84 -4.37
CA ARG A 351 -18.40 -16.85 -5.30
C ARG A 351 -16.90 -16.72 -5.10
N ALA A 352 -16.16 -16.57 -6.20
CA ALA A 352 -14.72 -16.35 -6.16
C ALA A 352 -14.29 -15.40 -7.28
N THR A 353 -13.22 -14.64 -7.04
CA THR A 353 -12.68 -13.76 -8.08
C THR A 353 -12.05 -14.56 -9.21
N LEU A 354 -12.20 -14.02 -10.43
CA LEU A 354 -11.51 -14.51 -11.65
C LEU A 354 -10.50 -13.47 -12.16
N HIS A 355 -10.25 -12.43 -11.39
CA HIS A 355 -9.30 -11.35 -11.65
C HIS A 355 -9.55 -10.59 -12.96
N ASN A 356 -9.33 -11.20 -14.14
CA ASN A 356 -9.46 -10.58 -15.46
C ASN A 356 -9.74 -11.62 -16.56
N GLU A 357 -9.85 -11.16 -17.81
CA GLU A 357 -10.07 -12.03 -18.98
C GLU A 357 -8.92 -13.00 -19.23
N ASP A 358 -7.67 -12.58 -19.04
CA ASP A 358 -6.50 -13.43 -19.27
C ASP A 358 -6.50 -14.63 -18.34
N PHE A 359 -6.92 -14.44 -17.08
CA PHE A 359 -7.10 -15.52 -16.12
C PHE A 359 -8.15 -16.55 -16.59
N ILE A 360 -9.31 -16.06 -17.06
CA ILE A 360 -10.35 -16.93 -17.63
C ILE A 360 -9.83 -17.72 -18.82
N ARG A 361 -9.09 -17.06 -19.70
CA ARG A 361 -8.50 -17.65 -20.89
C ARG A 361 -7.40 -18.67 -20.57
N GLN A 362 -6.55 -18.36 -19.59
CA GLN A 362 -5.48 -19.26 -19.14
C GLN A 362 -6.01 -20.60 -18.66
N PHE A 363 -7.12 -20.61 -17.92
CA PHE A 363 -7.75 -21.85 -17.45
C PHE A 363 -8.75 -22.44 -18.46
N GLY A 364 -9.06 -21.73 -19.55
CA GLY A 364 -10.07 -22.16 -20.52
C GLY A 364 -11.44 -22.37 -19.90
N LEU A 365 -11.83 -21.54 -18.93
CA LEU A 365 -13.04 -21.72 -18.10
C LEU A 365 -14.29 -21.82 -18.94
N CYS A 366 -15.07 -22.87 -18.69
CA CYS A 366 -16.39 -23.11 -19.29
C CYS A 366 -17.46 -23.19 -18.20
N ILE A 367 -18.66 -22.75 -18.53
CA ILE A 367 -19.80 -22.93 -17.60
C ILE A 367 -20.10 -24.43 -17.47
N GLY A 368 -20.21 -24.89 -16.22
CA GLY A 368 -20.37 -26.31 -15.90
C GLY A 368 -19.06 -27.01 -15.51
N ASP A 369 -17.92 -26.34 -15.59
CA ASP A 369 -16.63 -26.90 -15.16
C ASP A 369 -16.65 -27.33 -13.69
N THR A 370 -15.94 -28.43 -13.41
CA THR A 370 -15.50 -28.73 -12.06
C THR A 370 -14.23 -27.91 -11.79
N ILE A 371 -14.34 -26.92 -10.92
CA ILE A 371 -13.27 -26.00 -10.57
C ILE A 371 -12.74 -26.28 -9.16
N GLN A 372 -11.47 -25.96 -8.93
CA GLN A 372 -10.86 -25.91 -7.60
C GLN A 372 -10.88 -24.50 -7.06
N VAL A 373 -11.32 -24.36 -5.83
CA VAL A 373 -11.39 -23.07 -5.12
C VAL A 373 -10.64 -23.15 -3.80
N ARG A 374 -10.00 -22.04 -3.44
CA ARG A 374 -9.38 -21.81 -2.12
C ARG A 374 -9.68 -20.40 -1.65
N LYS A 375 -9.28 -20.08 -0.42
CA LYS A 375 -9.21 -18.68 0.04
C LYS A 375 -7.75 -18.24 0.08
N ALA A 376 -7.41 -17.20 -0.69
CA ALA A 376 -6.14 -16.51 -0.57
C ALA A 376 -6.09 -15.77 0.78
N GLY A 377 -5.04 -16.01 1.58
CA GLY A 377 -4.90 -15.44 2.91
C GLY A 377 -6.08 -15.72 3.83
N ASP A 378 -6.76 -16.87 3.67
CA ASP A 378 -7.98 -17.28 4.41
C ASP A 378 -9.20 -16.34 4.25
N ILE A 379 -9.13 -15.31 3.41
CA ILE A 379 -10.18 -14.30 3.27
C ILE A 379 -10.85 -14.33 1.91
N ILE A 380 -10.07 -14.16 0.84
CA ILE A 380 -10.59 -13.93 -0.51
C ILE A 380 -10.71 -15.24 -1.28
N PRO A 381 -11.95 -15.68 -1.60
CA PRO A 381 -12.12 -16.86 -2.44
C PRO A 381 -11.58 -16.61 -3.86
N GLU A 382 -10.82 -17.57 -4.37
CA GLU A 382 -10.29 -17.57 -5.74
C GLU A 382 -10.41 -18.95 -6.38
N VAL A 383 -10.51 -18.97 -7.70
CA VAL A 383 -10.42 -20.18 -8.51
C VAL A 383 -8.94 -20.43 -8.82
N ILE A 384 -8.47 -21.65 -8.57
CA ILE A 384 -7.05 -21.99 -8.78
C ILE A 384 -6.83 -23.00 -9.91
N GLY A 385 -7.89 -23.55 -10.46
CA GLY A 385 -7.77 -24.49 -11.59
C GLY A 385 -9.09 -25.10 -12.00
N VAL A 386 -9.03 -25.82 -13.11
CA VAL A 386 -10.12 -26.64 -13.64
C VAL A 386 -9.70 -28.11 -13.54
N VAL A 387 -10.58 -28.93 -12.97
CA VAL A 387 -10.37 -30.38 -12.85
C VAL A 387 -10.94 -31.11 -14.06
N HIS A 388 -12.13 -30.68 -14.50
CA HIS A 388 -12.85 -31.33 -15.58
C HIS A 388 -13.75 -30.33 -16.34
N HIS A 389 -13.76 -30.41 -17.66
CA HIS A 389 -14.69 -29.71 -18.53
C HIS A 389 -15.86 -30.62 -18.92
N PRO A 390 -17.12 -30.15 -18.96
CA PRO A 390 -18.23 -30.93 -19.56
C PRO A 390 -17.99 -31.23 -21.03
N GLU A 391 -18.59 -32.31 -21.52
CA GLU A 391 -18.57 -32.61 -22.95
C GLU A 391 -19.19 -31.46 -23.76
N ASN A 392 -18.52 -31.05 -24.85
CA ASN A 392 -18.91 -29.92 -25.71
C ASN A 392 -19.00 -28.54 -25.02
N ALA A 393 -18.29 -28.34 -23.92
CA ALA A 393 -18.22 -27.04 -23.27
C ALA A 393 -17.48 -26.02 -24.15
N GLU A 394 -18.02 -24.79 -24.23
CA GLU A 394 -17.35 -23.70 -24.93
C GLU A 394 -16.68 -22.77 -23.91
N PRO A 395 -15.45 -22.30 -24.16
CA PRO A 395 -14.77 -21.35 -23.31
C PRO A 395 -15.57 -20.06 -23.14
N TYR A 396 -15.71 -19.61 -21.89
CA TYR A 396 -16.41 -18.36 -21.57
C TYR A 396 -15.72 -17.16 -22.22
N ARG A 397 -16.51 -16.21 -22.69
CA ARG A 397 -16.03 -14.96 -23.27
C ARG A 397 -16.57 -13.79 -22.47
N MET A 398 -15.71 -12.83 -22.20
CA MET A 398 -16.10 -11.59 -21.56
C MET A 398 -17.06 -10.76 -22.44
N PRO A 399 -17.96 -9.96 -21.83
CA PRO A 399 -18.86 -9.11 -22.59
C PRO A 399 -18.08 -8.04 -23.38
N THR A 400 -18.59 -7.72 -24.58
CA THR A 400 -18.04 -6.67 -25.45
C THR A 400 -18.62 -5.28 -25.15
N VAL A 401 -19.64 -5.22 -24.30
CA VAL A 401 -20.29 -3.98 -23.86
C VAL A 401 -20.33 -3.91 -22.34
N CYS A 402 -20.29 -2.71 -21.80
CA CYS A 402 -20.37 -2.45 -20.38
C CYS A 402 -21.71 -2.92 -19.79
N PRO A 403 -21.73 -3.79 -18.78
CA PRO A 403 -22.98 -4.24 -18.16
C PRO A 403 -23.78 -3.11 -17.47
N SER A 404 -23.13 -1.99 -17.12
CA SER A 404 -23.78 -0.87 -16.43
C SER A 404 -24.38 0.16 -17.37
N CYS A 405 -23.68 0.52 -18.46
CA CYS A 405 -24.13 1.61 -19.34
C CYS A 405 -24.30 1.22 -20.81
N GLY A 406 -24.00 -0.03 -21.21
CA GLY A 406 -24.13 -0.51 -22.58
C GLY A 406 -23.07 -0.01 -23.57
N ALA A 407 -22.16 0.87 -23.16
CA ALA A 407 -21.11 1.37 -24.03
C ALA A 407 -20.08 0.27 -24.36
N PRO A 408 -19.42 0.28 -25.52
CA PRO A 408 -18.36 -0.65 -25.85
C PRO A 408 -17.25 -0.63 -24.80
N VAL A 409 -16.71 -1.80 -24.46
CA VAL A 409 -15.54 -1.92 -23.59
C VAL A 409 -14.27 -2.11 -24.41
N VAL A 410 -13.15 -1.68 -23.88
CA VAL A 410 -11.86 -1.71 -24.58
C VAL A 410 -10.79 -2.39 -23.74
N HIS A 411 -9.87 -3.06 -24.42
CA HIS A 411 -8.57 -3.43 -23.86
C HIS A 411 -7.63 -2.23 -23.97
N LEU A 412 -6.95 -1.92 -22.90
CA LEU A 412 -5.94 -0.88 -22.88
C LEU A 412 -4.56 -1.53 -23.06
N GLU A 413 -3.66 -0.94 -23.86
CA GLU A 413 -2.41 -1.58 -24.35
C GLU A 413 -1.51 -2.14 -23.24
N ASP A 414 -1.57 -1.60 -22.02
CA ASP A 414 -0.75 -2.04 -20.89
C ASP A 414 -1.55 -2.66 -19.74
N GLU A 415 -2.83 -2.98 -19.95
CA GLU A 415 -3.69 -3.55 -18.91
C GLU A 415 -4.28 -4.90 -19.33
N ALA A 416 -4.19 -5.90 -18.44
CA ALA A 416 -4.82 -7.20 -18.62
C ALA A 416 -6.35 -7.17 -18.45
N ALA A 417 -6.95 -6.01 -18.18
CA ALA A 417 -8.37 -5.87 -17.86
C ALA A 417 -9.14 -5.13 -18.96
N LEU A 418 -10.36 -5.61 -19.25
CA LEU A 418 -11.35 -4.86 -20.04
C LEU A 418 -11.87 -3.68 -19.22
N ARG A 419 -12.12 -2.55 -19.90
CA ARG A 419 -12.56 -1.32 -19.25
C ARG A 419 -13.69 -0.61 -20.01
N CYS A 420 -14.68 -0.13 -19.25
CA CYS A 420 -15.61 0.88 -19.72
C CYS A 420 -14.95 2.25 -19.66
N VAL A 421 -14.89 2.94 -20.79
CA VAL A 421 -14.30 4.29 -20.93
C VAL A 421 -15.37 5.40 -21.05
N ASN A 422 -16.63 5.08 -20.83
CA ASN A 422 -17.69 6.07 -20.84
C ASN A 422 -17.64 6.93 -19.56
N PRO A 423 -17.41 8.24 -19.65
CA PRO A 423 -17.32 9.13 -18.49
C PRO A 423 -18.64 9.25 -17.71
N GLU A 424 -19.77 8.97 -18.36
CA GLU A 424 -21.11 9.01 -17.74
C GLU A 424 -21.59 7.63 -17.27
N CYS A 425 -20.70 6.64 -17.23
CA CYS A 425 -21.09 5.33 -16.74
C CYS A 425 -21.49 5.41 -15.25
N PRO A 426 -22.74 5.00 -14.90
CA PRO A 426 -23.21 5.08 -13.51
C PRO A 426 -22.30 4.38 -12.50
N ALA A 427 -21.63 3.30 -12.91
CA ALA A 427 -20.69 2.59 -12.06
C ALA A 427 -19.43 3.41 -11.70
N GLN A 428 -19.13 4.47 -12.45
CA GLN A 428 -17.94 5.29 -12.28
C GLN A 428 -18.22 6.69 -11.70
N SER A 429 -19.48 7.08 -11.61
CA SER A 429 -19.87 8.45 -11.21
C SER A 429 -19.24 8.87 -9.88
N LEU A 430 -19.30 8.03 -8.87
CA LEU A 430 -18.73 8.33 -7.55
C LEU A 430 -17.23 8.64 -7.62
N ARG A 431 -16.46 7.81 -8.34
CA ARG A 431 -15.02 8.04 -8.52
C ARG A 431 -14.74 9.34 -9.26
N ASN A 432 -15.49 9.59 -10.34
CA ASN A 432 -15.30 10.79 -11.15
C ASN A 432 -15.60 12.06 -10.35
N ILE A 433 -16.63 12.04 -9.49
CA ILE A 433 -16.98 13.15 -8.59
C ILE A 433 -15.87 13.38 -7.54
N ILE A 434 -15.36 12.32 -6.92
CA ILE A 434 -14.26 12.41 -5.93
C ILE A 434 -12.99 12.98 -6.59
N HIS A 435 -12.64 12.48 -7.77
CA HIS A 435 -11.48 12.96 -8.51
C HIS A 435 -11.62 14.43 -8.90
N PHE A 436 -12.79 14.81 -9.46
CA PHE A 436 -13.09 16.19 -9.83
C PHE A 436 -12.99 17.15 -8.65
N ALA A 437 -13.45 16.75 -7.48
CA ALA A 437 -13.44 17.57 -6.28
C ALA A 437 -12.08 17.58 -5.54
N SER A 438 -11.12 16.74 -5.95
CA SER A 438 -9.84 16.59 -5.26
C SER A 438 -9.01 17.88 -5.27
N ARG A 439 -8.06 17.98 -4.31
CA ARG A 439 -7.20 19.15 -4.12
C ARG A 439 -6.39 19.54 -5.37
N ASP A 440 -5.92 18.56 -6.12
CA ASP A 440 -5.12 18.80 -7.31
C ASP A 440 -5.98 19.12 -8.55
N ALA A 441 -7.30 18.86 -8.48
CA ALA A 441 -8.30 19.21 -9.48
C ALA A 441 -9.06 20.49 -9.09
N MET A 442 -10.37 20.43 -8.93
CA MET A 442 -11.21 21.61 -8.65
C MET A 442 -11.19 22.05 -7.18
N ASP A 443 -10.50 21.36 -6.29
CA ASP A 443 -10.25 21.71 -4.88
C ASP A 443 -11.52 22.14 -4.13
N ILE A 444 -12.54 21.28 -4.17
CA ILE A 444 -13.80 21.55 -3.49
C ILE A 444 -13.71 21.08 -2.04
N ASP A 445 -13.29 21.97 -1.14
CA ASP A 445 -13.15 21.66 0.27
C ASP A 445 -14.49 21.25 0.91
N GLY A 446 -14.44 20.21 1.74
CA GLY A 446 -15.63 19.62 2.35
C GLY A 446 -16.32 18.54 1.50
N LEU A 447 -15.95 18.34 0.22
CA LEU A 447 -16.44 17.26 -0.63
C LEU A 447 -15.50 16.06 -0.60
N GLY A 448 -15.31 15.46 0.58
CA GLY A 448 -14.57 14.21 0.72
C GLY A 448 -15.37 12.98 0.30
N THR A 449 -14.70 11.81 0.31
CA THR A 449 -15.30 10.52 -0.10
C THR A 449 -16.64 10.24 0.57
N ALA A 450 -16.77 10.46 1.89
CA ALA A 450 -18.00 10.19 2.62
C ALA A 450 -19.18 11.08 2.17
N VAL A 451 -18.91 12.33 1.82
CA VAL A 451 -19.94 13.27 1.35
C VAL A 451 -20.33 12.94 -0.10
N ALA A 452 -19.35 12.69 -0.96
CA ALA A 452 -19.59 12.28 -2.34
C ALA A 452 -20.40 10.98 -2.41
N THR A 453 -20.10 10.01 -1.55
CA THR A 453 -20.85 8.75 -1.46
C THR A 453 -22.32 9.01 -1.12
N GLN A 454 -22.60 9.83 -0.10
CA GLN A 454 -23.98 10.16 0.27
C GLN A 454 -24.74 10.90 -0.85
N LEU A 455 -24.06 11.81 -1.56
CA LEU A 455 -24.67 12.54 -2.68
C LEU A 455 -25.09 11.60 -3.81
N VAL A 456 -24.26 10.64 -4.14
CA VAL A 456 -24.54 9.63 -5.17
C VAL A 456 -25.62 8.64 -4.71
N GLU A 457 -25.51 8.12 -3.49
CA GLU A 457 -26.49 7.17 -2.93
C GLU A 457 -27.90 7.76 -2.75
N LYS A 458 -27.98 9.07 -2.49
CA LYS A 458 -29.24 9.81 -2.39
C LYS A 458 -29.75 10.32 -3.74
N ASP A 459 -29.10 9.95 -4.84
CA ASP A 459 -29.50 10.32 -6.20
C ASP A 459 -29.48 11.84 -6.46
N LEU A 460 -28.63 12.57 -5.70
CA LEU A 460 -28.50 14.03 -5.80
C LEU A 460 -27.45 14.45 -6.84
N VAL A 461 -26.45 13.62 -7.10
CA VAL A 461 -25.33 13.90 -8.00
C VAL A 461 -24.98 12.64 -8.79
N HIS A 462 -24.94 12.75 -10.13
CA HIS A 462 -24.57 11.70 -11.07
C HIS A 462 -23.29 12.05 -11.85
N SER A 463 -23.02 13.34 -12.02
CA SER A 463 -21.86 13.88 -12.73
C SER A 463 -21.28 15.08 -11.99
N ALA A 464 -20.06 15.48 -12.37
CA ALA A 464 -19.42 16.68 -11.82
C ALA A 464 -20.24 17.96 -12.04
N ALA A 465 -21.02 18.04 -13.11
CA ALA A 465 -21.88 19.20 -13.38
C ALA A 465 -22.99 19.37 -12.35
N ASP A 466 -23.54 18.25 -11.83
CA ASP A 466 -24.63 18.29 -10.83
C ASP A 466 -24.19 18.94 -9.51
N LEU A 467 -22.88 18.96 -9.23
CA LEU A 467 -22.34 19.63 -8.04
C LEU A 467 -22.70 21.12 -8.00
N TYR A 468 -22.75 21.77 -9.15
CA TYR A 468 -23.04 23.20 -9.27
C TYR A 468 -24.54 23.54 -9.20
N ASP A 469 -25.41 22.52 -9.23
CA ASP A 469 -26.87 22.64 -9.06
C ASP A 469 -27.34 22.32 -7.64
N LEU A 470 -26.41 21.92 -6.72
CA LEU A 470 -26.74 21.56 -5.34
C LEU A 470 -27.31 22.75 -4.56
N THR A 471 -28.33 22.47 -3.77
CA THR A 471 -29.01 23.45 -2.90
C THR A 471 -28.72 23.20 -1.42
N LEU A 472 -28.89 24.23 -0.59
CA LEU A 472 -28.73 24.13 0.86
C LEU A 472 -29.66 23.05 1.44
N GLU A 473 -30.92 23.00 0.97
CA GLU A 473 -31.90 22.02 1.45
C GLU A 473 -31.45 20.58 1.18
N GLN A 474 -30.90 20.31 -0.02
CA GLN A 474 -30.36 18.99 -0.36
C GLN A 474 -29.19 18.61 0.54
N LEU A 475 -28.26 19.52 0.78
CA LEU A 475 -27.11 19.25 1.63
C LEU A 475 -27.48 19.01 3.10
N LEU A 476 -28.54 19.64 3.59
CA LEU A 476 -29.04 19.43 4.96
C LEU A 476 -29.66 18.03 5.14
N THR A 477 -29.94 17.28 4.06
CA THR A 477 -30.39 15.88 4.14
C THR A 477 -29.25 14.91 4.39
N LEU A 478 -27.99 15.34 4.26
CA LEU A 478 -26.83 14.48 4.45
C LEU A 478 -26.54 14.26 5.95
N GLU A 479 -26.08 13.06 6.28
CA GLU A 479 -25.68 12.74 7.65
C GLU A 479 -24.53 13.61 8.12
N LYS A 480 -24.62 14.08 9.37
CA LYS A 480 -23.63 14.96 10.02
C LYS A 480 -23.48 16.35 9.39
N PHE A 481 -24.31 16.71 8.40
CA PHE A 481 -24.36 18.05 7.84
C PHE A 481 -25.27 18.94 8.66
N LYS A 482 -24.77 20.14 8.96
CA LYS A 482 -25.54 21.24 9.56
C LYS A 482 -25.38 22.48 8.67
N GLU A 483 -26.14 23.51 8.94
CA GLU A 483 -26.17 24.75 8.14
C GLU A 483 -24.76 25.28 7.83
N LYS A 484 -23.86 25.34 8.83
CA LYS A 484 -22.49 25.81 8.62
C LYS A 484 -21.69 24.93 7.64
N SER A 485 -21.72 23.62 7.78
CA SER A 485 -20.99 22.70 6.88
C SER A 485 -21.57 22.71 5.48
N ALA A 486 -22.90 22.77 5.34
CA ALA A 486 -23.57 22.87 4.05
C ALA A 486 -23.26 24.20 3.34
N THR A 487 -23.31 25.32 4.05
CA THR A 487 -22.94 26.64 3.52
C THR A 487 -21.46 26.70 3.09
N ASN A 488 -20.55 26.16 3.89
CA ASN A 488 -19.13 26.08 3.54
C ASN A 488 -18.90 25.27 2.27
N LEU A 489 -19.58 24.13 2.10
CA LEU A 489 -19.46 23.30 0.90
C LEU A 489 -20.00 24.05 -0.34
N LEU A 490 -21.14 24.74 -0.23
CA LEU A 490 -21.66 25.56 -1.34
C LEU A 490 -20.72 26.68 -1.72
N HIS A 491 -20.07 27.34 -0.73
CA HIS A 491 -19.03 28.33 -1.02
C HIS A 491 -17.80 27.74 -1.71
N ALA A 492 -17.36 26.54 -1.28
CA ALA A 492 -16.25 25.86 -1.94
C ALA A 492 -16.58 25.49 -3.39
N ILE A 493 -17.80 25.01 -3.66
CA ILE A 493 -18.28 24.74 -5.01
C ILE A 493 -18.31 26.03 -5.85
N GLU A 494 -18.84 27.12 -5.32
CA GLU A 494 -18.89 28.40 -6.03
C GLU A 494 -17.48 28.94 -6.33
N ASN A 495 -16.56 28.88 -5.34
CA ASN A 495 -15.19 29.32 -5.52
C ASN A 495 -14.44 28.50 -6.59
N SER A 496 -14.74 27.18 -6.70
CA SER A 496 -14.11 26.30 -7.67
C SER A 496 -14.34 26.73 -9.12
N LYS A 497 -15.41 27.47 -9.41
CA LYS A 497 -15.69 28.03 -10.75
C LYS A 497 -14.58 28.94 -11.27
N GLN A 498 -13.81 29.54 -10.38
CA GLN A 498 -12.71 30.46 -10.73
C GLN A 498 -11.39 29.76 -10.94
N ASN A 499 -11.29 28.47 -10.68
CA ASN A 499 -10.08 27.68 -10.88
C ASN A 499 -9.59 27.77 -12.32
N ASN A 500 -8.29 27.60 -12.50
CA ASN A 500 -7.67 27.72 -13.80
C ASN A 500 -7.97 26.47 -14.67
N LEU A 501 -7.82 26.61 -15.99
CA LEU A 501 -8.16 25.57 -16.96
C LEU A 501 -7.42 24.25 -16.73
N ASP A 502 -6.18 24.27 -16.26
CA ASP A 502 -5.41 23.06 -15.93
C ASP A 502 -6.08 22.22 -14.86
N LYS A 503 -6.69 22.86 -13.85
CA LYS A 503 -7.42 22.20 -12.77
C LYS A 503 -8.68 21.50 -13.28
N LEU A 504 -9.40 22.15 -14.19
CA LEU A 504 -10.56 21.57 -14.83
C LEU A 504 -10.19 20.36 -15.71
N LEU A 505 -9.13 20.50 -16.52
CA LEU A 505 -8.64 19.42 -17.38
C LEU A 505 -8.19 18.21 -16.58
N PHE A 506 -7.45 18.44 -15.49
CA PHE A 506 -7.07 17.36 -14.58
C PHE A 506 -8.32 16.74 -13.91
N GLY A 507 -9.29 17.56 -13.51
CA GLY A 507 -10.56 17.15 -12.92
C GLY A 507 -11.42 16.25 -13.81
N PHE A 508 -11.30 16.36 -15.12
CA PHE A 508 -11.98 15.46 -16.08
C PHE A 508 -11.44 14.02 -16.01
N GLY A 509 -10.25 13.79 -15.43
CA GLY A 509 -9.67 12.48 -15.35
C GLY A 509 -9.35 11.85 -16.71
N ILE A 510 -8.92 12.67 -17.67
CA ILE A 510 -8.51 12.20 -19.00
C ILE A 510 -7.34 11.24 -18.84
N ARG A 511 -7.45 10.08 -19.42
CA ARG A 511 -6.43 9.04 -19.31
C ARG A 511 -5.06 9.55 -19.81
N ASN A 512 -3.99 9.13 -19.13
CA ASN A 512 -2.61 9.53 -19.41
C ASN A 512 -2.33 11.04 -19.27
N ILE A 513 -3.30 11.84 -18.82
CA ILE A 513 -3.16 13.26 -18.58
C ILE A 513 -3.17 13.51 -17.06
N GLY A 514 -1.97 13.60 -16.47
CA GLY A 514 -1.79 14.02 -15.09
C GLY A 514 -1.81 15.55 -14.94
N ASP A 515 -1.59 16.04 -13.73
CA ASP A 515 -1.57 17.46 -13.39
C ASP A 515 -0.64 18.31 -14.28
N LYS A 516 0.61 17.84 -14.49
CA LYS A 516 1.59 18.52 -15.36
C LYS A 516 1.16 18.56 -16.82
N ALA A 517 0.63 17.44 -17.32
CA ALA A 517 0.17 17.37 -18.71
C ALA A 517 -1.06 18.27 -18.92
N ALA A 518 -1.98 18.30 -17.95
CA ALA A 518 -3.12 19.22 -17.98
C ALA A 518 -2.68 20.70 -18.01
N ALA A 519 -1.66 21.07 -17.23
CA ALA A 519 -1.09 22.41 -17.23
C ALA A 519 -0.47 22.76 -18.59
N LEU A 520 0.32 21.87 -19.20
CA LEU A 520 0.91 22.06 -20.52
C LEU A 520 -0.15 22.21 -21.63
N LEU A 521 -1.21 21.39 -21.59
CA LEU A 521 -2.36 21.53 -22.51
C LEU A 521 -3.03 22.90 -22.37
N ALA A 522 -3.32 23.30 -21.12
CA ALA A 522 -3.97 24.58 -20.84
C ALA A 522 -3.13 25.77 -21.30
N GLU A 523 -1.82 25.73 -21.02
CA GLU A 523 -0.88 26.78 -21.43
C GLU A 523 -0.75 26.88 -22.95
N HIS A 524 -0.63 25.73 -23.63
CA HIS A 524 -0.41 25.71 -25.09
C HIS A 524 -1.64 26.20 -25.88
N PHE A 525 -2.83 25.73 -25.51
CA PHE A 525 -4.07 26.03 -26.26
C PHE A 525 -4.84 27.23 -25.71
N GLY A 526 -4.66 27.63 -24.47
CA GLY A 526 -5.27 28.80 -23.85
C GLY A 526 -6.76 28.66 -23.53
N THR A 527 -7.53 27.83 -24.24
CA THR A 527 -8.97 27.63 -24.01
C THR A 527 -9.36 26.15 -24.16
N LEU A 528 -10.40 25.74 -23.45
CA LEU A 528 -10.95 24.39 -23.57
C LEU A 528 -11.45 24.10 -24.99
N GLU A 529 -12.04 25.08 -25.66
CA GLU A 529 -12.54 24.93 -27.03
C GLU A 529 -11.40 24.64 -28.02
N ALA A 530 -10.28 25.36 -27.91
CA ALA A 530 -9.11 25.10 -28.73
C ALA A 530 -8.54 23.68 -28.52
N ILE A 531 -8.61 23.14 -27.29
CA ILE A 531 -8.19 21.75 -27.00
C ILE A 531 -9.16 20.76 -27.65
N ARG A 532 -10.47 21.01 -27.59
CA ARG A 532 -11.51 20.17 -28.21
C ARG A 532 -11.37 20.08 -29.72
N GLU A 533 -10.96 21.18 -30.39
CA GLU A 533 -10.80 21.27 -31.84
C GLU A 533 -9.42 20.75 -32.31
N ALA A 534 -8.49 20.49 -31.38
CA ALA A 534 -7.17 20.02 -31.73
C ALA A 534 -7.17 18.56 -32.16
N ASP A 535 -6.40 18.25 -33.20
CA ASP A 535 -6.10 16.88 -33.61
C ASP A 535 -4.88 16.30 -32.86
N ILE A 536 -4.65 15.00 -33.04
CA ILE A 536 -3.55 14.27 -32.37
C ILE A 536 -2.18 14.91 -32.72
N GLU A 537 -2.01 15.36 -33.95
CA GLU A 537 -0.74 15.95 -34.44
C GLU A 537 -0.43 17.25 -33.68
N LYS A 538 -1.39 18.16 -33.57
CA LYS A 538 -1.27 19.41 -32.81
C LYS A 538 -1.00 19.22 -31.33
N ILE A 539 -1.68 18.22 -30.71
CA ILE A 539 -1.46 17.90 -29.29
C ILE A 539 -0.06 17.32 -29.10
N SER A 540 0.40 16.49 -30.03
CA SER A 540 1.74 15.87 -29.98
C SER A 540 2.90 16.86 -30.24
N GLU A 541 2.66 18.09 -30.71
CA GLU A 541 3.65 19.17 -30.82
C GLU A 541 4.09 19.70 -29.44
N ILE A 542 3.30 19.45 -28.39
CA ILE A 542 3.66 19.85 -27.02
C ILE A 542 4.82 18.97 -26.55
N ASP A 543 5.88 19.58 -26.05
CA ASP A 543 7.04 18.86 -25.50
C ASP A 543 6.63 17.92 -24.37
N GLY A 544 6.99 16.65 -24.48
CA GLY A 544 6.60 15.59 -23.54
C GLY A 544 5.27 14.88 -23.86
N PHE A 545 4.55 15.29 -24.93
CA PHE A 545 3.36 14.59 -25.38
C PHE A 545 3.68 13.60 -26.51
N GLY A 546 3.32 12.34 -26.29
CA GLY A 546 3.36 11.32 -27.34
C GLY A 546 1.98 11.09 -27.97
N GLY A 547 1.94 10.33 -29.08
CA GLY A 547 0.69 10.01 -29.77
C GLY A 547 -0.38 9.36 -28.90
N VAL A 548 0.03 8.57 -27.89
CA VAL A 548 -0.90 7.94 -26.91
C VAL A 548 -1.64 9.00 -26.08
N MET A 549 -0.95 10.04 -25.63
CA MET A 549 -1.56 11.13 -24.87
C MET A 549 -2.49 11.95 -25.76
N GLY A 550 -2.04 12.28 -26.99
CA GLY A 550 -2.87 12.97 -27.98
C GLY A 550 -4.14 12.20 -28.31
N GLN A 551 -4.03 10.90 -28.53
CA GLN A 551 -5.16 10.02 -28.75
C GLN A 551 -6.14 10.03 -27.57
N SER A 552 -5.65 9.95 -26.33
CA SER A 552 -6.49 9.97 -25.11
C SER A 552 -7.30 11.27 -25.00
N VAL A 553 -6.71 12.42 -25.32
CA VAL A 553 -7.39 13.72 -25.30
C VAL A 553 -8.47 13.78 -26.38
N VAL A 554 -8.15 13.44 -27.62
CA VAL A 554 -9.11 13.47 -28.73
C VAL A 554 -10.29 12.52 -28.48
N GLU A 555 -10.02 11.30 -28.03
CA GLU A 555 -11.05 10.32 -27.69
C GLU A 555 -11.97 10.78 -26.55
N PHE A 556 -11.41 11.44 -25.54
CA PHE A 556 -12.21 11.98 -24.44
C PHE A 556 -13.23 13.01 -24.93
N PHE A 557 -12.78 13.97 -25.75
CA PHE A 557 -13.66 15.04 -26.26
C PHE A 557 -14.60 14.60 -27.37
N ALA A 558 -14.34 13.48 -28.04
CA ALA A 558 -15.22 12.92 -29.07
C ALA A 558 -16.47 12.21 -28.51
N LYS A 559 -16.55 11.99 -27.19
CA LYS A 559 -17.68 11.31 -26.57
C LYS A 559 -18.88 12.26 -26.39
N ASP A 560 -20.08 11.79 -26.72
CA ASP A 560 -21.30 12.59 -26.63
C ASP A 560 -21.55 13.13 -25.21
N GLY A 561 -21.40 12.28 -24.19
CA GLY A 561 -21.57 12.68 -22.80
C GLY A 561 -20.56 13.71 -22.29
N THR A 562 -19.36 13.75 -22.84
CA THR A 562 -18.36 14.79 -22.53
C THR A 562 -18.82 16.16 -23.03
N THR A 563 -19.46 16.22 -24.18
CA THR A 563 -20.00 17.48 -24.73
C THR A 563 -21.09 18.06 -23.82
N ASP A 564 -22.03 17.24 -23.36
CA ASP A 564 -23.06 17.68 -22.42
C ASP A 564 -22.48 18.14 -21.08
N LEU A 565 -21.54 17.38 -20.52
CA LEU A 565 -20.83 17.75 -19.30
C LEU A 565 -20.18 19.12 -19.41
N ILE A 566 -19.46 19.39 -20.52
CA ILE A 566 -18.77 20.67 -20.75
C ILE A 566 -19.78 21.82 -20.88
N HIS A 567 -20.87 21.64 -21.61
CA HIS A 567 -21.91 22.65 -21.77
C HIS A 567 -22.53 23.01 -20.40
N ARG A 568 -22.88 22.02 -19.59
CA ARG A 568 -23.45 22.23 -18.27
C ARG A 568 -22.47 22.93 -17.31
N LEU A 569 -21.18 22.58 -17.35
CA LEU A 569 -20.15 23.26 -16.57
C LEU A 569 -19.96 24.73 -17.02
N ALA A 570 -19.98 24.98 -18.33
CA ALA A 570 -19.92 26.33 -18.89
C ALA A 570 -21.14 27.17 -18.50
N ASP A 571 -22.35 26.62 -18.59
CA ASP A 571 -23.58 27.28 -18.17
C ASP A 571 -23.62 27.59 -16.68
N ALA A 572 -22.98 26.73 -15.85
CA ALA A 572 -22.80 26.96 -14.43
C ALA A 572 -21.75 28.07 -14.12
N GLY A 573 -21.01 28.53 -15.12
CA GLY A 573 -20.01 29.61 -14.98
C GLY A 573 -18.61 29.13 -14.60
N VAL A 574 -18.29 27.85 -14.81
CA VAL A 574 -16.95 27.31 -14.60
C VAL A 574 -15.98 27.90 -15.64
N ASN A 575 -14.81 28.32 -15.19
CA ASN A 575 -13.80 28.92 -16.07
C ASN A 575 -13.24 27.92 -17.09
N MET A 576 -13.31 28.27 -18.36
CA MET A 576 -12.86 27.46 -19.51
C MET A 576 -11.59 28.01 -20.17
N THR A 577 -10.89 28.94 -19.51
CA THR A 577 -9.73 29.63 -20.09
C THR A 577 -8.52 29.55 -19.17
N TRP A 578 -7.35 29.47 -19.79
CA TRP A 578 -6.06 29.54 -19.08
C TRP A 578 -5.73 30.99 -18.70
N LYS A 579 -5.54 31.24 -17.42
CA LYS A 579 -5.23 32.57 -16.87
C LYS A 579 -3.74 32.77 -16.56
N GLY A 580 -2.89 31.81 -16.95
CA GLY A 580 -1.50 31.74 -16.53
C GLY A 580 -1.32 31.19 -15.11
N GLU A 581 -0.09 30.83 -14.75
CA GLU A 581 0.20 30.48 -13.36
C GLU A 581 0.12 31.75 -12.50
N PRO A 582 -0.51 31.72 -11.31
CA PRO A 582 -0.44 32.81 -10.38
C PRO A 582 1.00 33.00 -9.94
N LYS A 583 1.64 34.07 -10.44
CA LYS A 583 2.99 34.43 -10.00
C LYS A 583 2.84 35.24 -8.71
N GLY A 584 3.49 34.74 -7.65
CA GLY A 584 3.70 35.56 -6.46
C GLY A 584 4.50 36.82 -6.84
N ASP A 585 4.36 37.87 -6.07
CA ASP A 585 5.01 39.17 -6.29
C ASP A 585 6.23 39.43 -5.38
N LYS A 586 6.52 38.49 -4.46
CA LYS A 586 7.61 38.61 -3.46
C LYS A 586 8.99 38.88 -4.06
N LEU A 587 9.26 38.37 -5.25
CA LEU A 587 10.49 38.57 -6.00
C LEU A 587 10.26 39.38 -7.28
N ALA A 588 9.14 40.09 -7.40
CA ALA A 588 8.78 40.85 -8.59
C ALA A 588 9.88 41.85 -8.98
N GLY A 589 10.33 41.78 -10.24
CA GLY A 589 11.39 42.63 -10.77
C GLY A 589 12.81 42.27 -10.33
N MET A 590 13.01 41.24 -9.50
CA MET A 590 14.32 40.80 -9.05
C MET A 590 14.88 39.71 -9.96
N THR A 591 16.19 39.76 -10.22
CA THR A 591 16.94 38.69 -10.91
C THR A 591 17.81 37.97 -9.88
N LEU A 592 17.64 36.67 -9.72
CA LEU A 592 18.42 35.85 -8.81
C LEU A 592 19.24 34.81 -9.56
N VAL A 593 20.37 34.43 -8.99
CA VAL A 593 21.27 33.39 -9.51
C VAL A 593 21.47 32.32 -8.45
N VAL A 594 21.30 31.06 -8.81
CA VAL A 594 21.55 29.92 -7.93
C VAL A 594 22.92 29.32 -8.24
N THR A 595 23.72 29.04 -7.21
CA THR A 595 25.08 28.46 -7.36
C THR A 595 25.40 27.49 -6.23
N GLY A 596 26.25 26.51 -6.50
CA GLY A 596 26.59 25.48 -5.53
C GLY A 596 25.49 24.42 -5.38
N THR A 597 25.68 23.55 -4.37
CA THR A 597 24.71 22.51 -3.99
C THR A 597 23.93 22.99 -2.77
N LEU A 598 22.63 23.12 -2.92
CA LEU A 598 21.70 23.49 -1.85
C LEU A 598 21.44 22.27 -0.95
N GLU A 599 21.01 22.49 0.29
CA GLU A 599 20.83 21.45 1.29
C GLU A 599 19.52 20.65 1.09
N THR A 600 18.43 21.34 0.76
CA THR A 600 17.08 20.74 0.66
C THR A 600 16.48 20.84 -0.74
N LEU A 601 16.92 21.78 -1.57
CA LEU A 601 16.41 22.03 -2.92
C LEU A 601 17.44 21.63 -3.99
N SER A 602 16.97 21.07 -5.08
CA SER A 602 17.77 21.03 -6.31
C SER A 602 17.84 22.44 -6.94
N ARG A 603 18.83 22.69 -7.80
CA ARG A 603 18.92 23.94 -8.53
C ARG A 603 17.64 24.28 -9.30
N ASN A 604 17.07 23.28 -9.96
CA ASN A 604 15.85 23.46 -10.77
C ASN A 604 14.65 23.83 -9.88
N GLU A 605 14.52 23.24 -8.71
CA GLU A 605 13.47 23.59 -7.74
C GLU A 605 13.63 25.02 -7.21
N ALA A 606 14.86 25.43 -6.91
CA ALA A 606 15.14 26.81 -6.48
C ALA A 606 14.86 27.84 -7.59
N GLU A 607 15.25 27.55 -8.83
CA GLU A 607 14.97 28.39 -10.00
C GLU A 607 13.46 28.47 -10.27
N ALA A 608 12.72 27.35 -10.14
CA ALA A 608 11.26 27.32 -10.25
C ALA A 608 10.58 28.16 -9.16
N LEU A 609 11.05 28.11 -7.89
CA LEU A 609 10.56 28.96 -6.81
C LEU A 609 10.78 30.44 -7.06
N ILE A 610 11.92 30.83 -7.65
CA ILE A 610 12.19 32.22 -8.05
C ILE A 610 11.14 32.70 -9.06
N VAL A 611 10.91 31.92 -10.11
CA VAL A 611 9.94 32.25 -11.16
C VAL A 611 8.52 32.29 -10.61
N LYS A 612 8.16 31.30 -9.79
CA LYS A 612 6.84 31.20 -9.13
C LYS A 612 6.52 32.44 -8.26
N ASN A 613 7.54 33.06 -7.66
CA ASN A 613 7.40 34.28 -6.84
C ASN A 613 7.64 35.58 -7.64
N GLY A 614 7.54 35.55 -8.95
CA GLY A 614 7.62 36.75 -9.80
C GLY A 614 9.04 37.22 -10.14
N GLY A 615 10.07 36.48 -9.67
CA GLY A 615 11.47 36.76 -9.96
C GLY A 615 11.94 36.18 -11.28
N LYS A 616 13.15 36.55 -11.70
CA LYS A 616 13.83 36.00 -12.87
C LYS A 616 15.05 35.20 -12.43
N ALA A 617 15.06 33.90 -12.75
CA ALA A 617 16.24 33.07 -12.55
C ALA A 617 17.25 33.33 -13.70
N SER A 618 18.55 33.48 -13.37
CA SER A 618 19.61 33.72 -14.35
C SER A 618 20.80 32.76 -14.16
N GLY A 619 21.36 32.31 -15.22
CA GLY A 619 22.55 31.44 -15.25
C GLY A 619 23.86 32.16 -14.93
N SER A 620 23.90 33.51 -14.96
CA SER A 620 25.13 34.31 -14.78
C SER A 620 24.92 35.53 -13.88
N VAL A 621 25.92 35.84 -13.05
CA VAL A 621 25.92 37.01 -12.17
C VAL A 621 26.32 38.27 -12.94
N SER A 622 25.55 39.34 -12.75
CA SER A 622 25.81 40.68 -13.32
C SER A 622 25.46 41.77 -12.29
N LYS A 623 25.76 43.03 -12.62
CA LYS A 623 25.35 44.17 -11.77
C LYS A 623 23.83 44.34 -11.61
N LYS A 624 23.04 43.67 -12.46
CA LYS A 624 21.57 43.64 -12.38
C LYS A 624 21.04 42.49 -11.55
N THR A 625 21.92 41.59 -11.05
CA THR A 625 21.53 40.49 -10.16
C THR A 625 21.20 41.06 -8.78
N ALA A 626 19.98 40.80 -8.29
CA ALA A 626 19.54 41.27 -6.99
C ALA A 626 20.16 40.45 -5.87
N TYR A 627 20.15 39.13 -6.01
CA TYR A 627 20.69 38.17 -5.01
C TYR A 627 21.34 36.98 -5.71
N VAL A 628 22.32 36.40 -5.02
CA VAL A 628 22.87 35.08 -5.35
C VAL A 628 22.55 34.11 -4.22
N VAL A 629 21.82 33.05 -4.54
CA VAL A 629 21.56 31.96 -3.58
C VAL A 629 22.70 30.96 -3.68
N ALA A 630 23.49 30.84 -2.63
CA ALA A 630 24.71 30.04 -2.62
C ALA A 630 24.60 28.86 -1.65
N GLY A 631 24.74 27.64 -2.18
CA GLY A 631 24.91 26.41 -1.41
C GLY A 631 26.40 26.07 -1.20
N THR A 632 26.65 24.84 -0.73
CA THR A 632 28.00 24.30 -0.57
C THR A 632 28.71 24.17 -1.93
N ALA A 633 30.04 24.31 -1.93
CA ALA A 633 30.87 24.28 -3.14
C ALA A 633 30.47 25.31 -4.23
N ALA A 634 29.96 26.46 -3.82
CA ALA A 634 29.67 27.58 -4.72
C ALA A 634 30.97 28.09 -5.36
N GLY A 635 31.11 27.92 -6.68
CA GLY A 635 32.33 28.21 -7.41
C GLY A 635 32.44 29.68 -7.90
N SER A 636 32.92 29.91 -9.14
CA SER A 636 33.20 31.21 -9.74
C SER A 636 32.06 32.25 -9.70
N LYS A 637 30.82 31.80 -9.63
CA LYS A 637 29.64 32.68 -9.52
C LYS A 637 29.60 33.41 -8.18
N LEU A 638 29.98 32.73 -7.07
CA LEU A 638 30.06 33.34 -5.75
C LEU A 638 31.17 34.41 -5.70
N THR A 639 32.36 34.08 -6.23
CA THR A 639 33.46 35.04 -6.33
C THR A 639 33.09 36.27 -7.15
N LYS A 640 32.35 36.06 -8.24
CA LYS A 640 31.88 37.15 -9.07
C LYS A 640 30.81 38.00 -8.39
N ALA A 641 29.93 37.41 -7.62
CA ALA A 641 28.95 38.12 -6.80
C ALA A 641 29.62 39.05 -5.78
N GLN A 642 30.60 38.52 -5.06
CA GLN A 642 31.42 39.30 -4.12
C GLN A 642 32.16 40.45 -4.77
N ALA A 643 32.79 40.22 -5.94
CA ALA A 643 33.48 41.25 -6.69
C ALA A 643 32.55 42.36 -7.20
N LEU A 644 31.30 42.05 -7.49
CA LEU A 644 30.29 42.99 -7.99
C LEU A 644 29.44 43.62 -6.87
N GLY A 645 29.66 43.23 -5.59
CA GLY A 645 28.88 43.69 -4.45
C GLY A 645 27.43 43.20 -4.46
N VAL A 646 27.14 42.08 -5.08
CA VAL A 646 25.81 41.49 -5.13
C VAL A 646 25.58 40.70 -3.83
N PRO A 647 24.49 40.95 -3.09
CA PRO A 647 24.17 40.22 -1.87
C PRO A 647 24.05 38.71 -2.10
N VAL A 648 24.60 37.94 -1.17
CA VAL A 648 24.56 36.48 -1.18
C VAL A 648 23.65 36.00 -0.08
N LEU A 649 22.72 35.11 -0.42
CA LEU A 649 21.79 34.46 0.48
C LEU A 649 22.15 32.98 0.65
N THR A 650 21.96 32.47 1.85
CA THR A 650 21.91 31.01 2.07
C THR A 650 20.55 30.48 1.58
N GLU A 651 20.42 29.14 1.48
CA GLU A 651 19.15 28.52 1.14
C GLU A 651 18.06 28.86 2.17
N GLU A 652 18.41 28.87 3.46
CA GLU A 652 17.48 29.21 4.55
C GLU A 652 16.99 30.66 4.44
N GLU A 653 17.89 31.62 4.19
CA GLU A 653 17.54 33.03 3.98
C GLU A 653 16.67 33.23 2.75
N PHE A 654 16.97 32.51 1.65
CA PHE A 654 16.13 32.52 0.45
C PHE A 654 14.72 31.98 0.73
N LEU A 655 14.60 30.85 1.42
CA LEU A 655 13.29 30.28 1.79
C LEU A 655 12.54 31.19 2.78
N ALA A 656 13.24 31.86 3.69
CA ALA A 656 12.65 32.83 4.61
C ALA A 656 12.03 34.03 3.88
N MET A 657 12.65 34.53 2.82
CA MET A 657 12.09 35.60 1.95
C MET A 657 10.78 35.20 1.27
N LEU A 658 10.56 33.89 1.08
CA LEU A 658 9.38 33.36 0.41
C LEU A 658 8.24 32.98 1.39
N ARG A 659 8.50 32.99 2.71
CA ARG A 659 7.45 32.74 3.71
C ARG A 659 6.58 33.99 3.88
N ASP A 660 5.28 33.76 4.07
CA ASP A 660 4.41 34.84 4.54
C ASP A 660 4.74 35.11 6.03
N GLU A 661 5.00 36.35 6.37
CA GLU A 661 5.09 36.71 7.80
C GLU A 661 3.72 36.37 8.43
N PRO A 662 3.69 35.72 9.61
CA PRO A 662 2.44 35.62 10.35
C PRO A 662 1.96 37.04 10.65
N GLU A 663 0.74 37.37 10.25
CA GLU A 663 0.08 38.60 10.68
C GLU A 663 0.19 38.68 12.20
N ALA A 664 0.78 39.80 12.68
CA ALA A 664 1.05 40.10 14.07
C ALA A 664 -0.25 40.33 14.89
#